data_721e1964e14ecbc2f4216c3e391c6bd9
#
_entry.id   721e1964e14ecbc2f4216c3e391c6bd9
#
_cell.length_a   1.000
_cell.length_b   1.000
_cell.length_c   1.000
_cell.angle_alpha   90.00
_cell.angle_beta   90.00
_cell.angle_gamma   90.00
#
_symmetry.space_group_name_H-M   'P 1'
#
loop_
_entity.id
_entity.type
_entity.pdbx_description
1 polymer ?
#
loop_
_entity_poly.entity_id
_entity_poly.type
_entity_poly.pdbx_seq_one_letter_code
_entity_poly.pdbx_strand_id
1 'polypeptide(L)'
;MKKMKFIFIATGMLLMQQVAHAQALPYKNKNLSPEARAKDLLSRMTLDEKVAQTHCLWIQKSTILTSTGDFDPVKAAAVLKNGLGELARLNENAGPNSYGYHPKQAAELYNKIQRFFVENTRLGIPVMVHEESLHGQQTQDATNFPIPIGLASSWNENLMTEIYTNVAEEIRARGGHHVLAPVVDVTRDPRWGRTEETLGEDPFLVSRLAVAQVKAYQGNSVYLGKNNVAATLKHFGIHGQSEGGVNVAPSHLDEHTAREVFFPPFKAAIQEAKVMNVMATYNELWGLPAHINKYLLKDILRKEWGFKGILVSDYFAITDVSTLHKITPSKDEAGLLAFKAGVDMETPDPDGFKNLKQHVLSGKISVKELDEVVTRILVAKFRLGLFDDPYVDPDKAEQVVGSQQKRAVAYKAATESMVLLKNENNFLPLDRTRIKTIAFIGPNADKCLLGGYSSKPRVCISPLDAIREKYGKDINILYAEGVRLTDKNNWFADTINLADRKENDQRIREAVEIARQADVIVLFVGGNESMSREGWATNHLGDLPTLELLNGQNELVKEITALGKPTCAFVNSGPPLSIGNLVESVPAVMQCWYLGQEGGYAMVDALFGDVNPSGKLPISFPRSAGHVPAYYNYKPSARRGYNLGFNVSPLFTFGHGLSYTTFQYAAPKLNAAS
;
A
#
# COMPACT_ATOMS: atom_id res chain seq x y z
N MET A 1 -83.26 10.16 -18.85
CA MET A 1 -81.83 10.34 -19.25
C MET A 1 -81.00 11.18 -18.25
N LYS A 2 -81.28 11.24 -16.95
CA LYS A 2 -80.45 12.02 -15.96
C LYS A 2 -79.81 11.19 -14.84
N LYS A 3 -80.00 9.86 -14.82
CA LYS A 3 -79.42 8.97 -13.79
C LYS A 3 -78.13 8.19 -14.22
N MET A 4 -77.74 8.25 -15.49
CA MET A 4 -76.63 7.48 -16.00
C MET A 4 -75.29 8.27 -16.09
N LYS A 5 -75.28 9.59 -15.86
CA LYS A 5 -74.06 10.41 -15.89
C LYS A 5 -73.28 10.49 -14.58
N PHE A 6 -73.91 10.11 -13.45
CA PHE A 6 -73.25 10.18 -12.13
C PHE A 6 -72.39 8.94 -11.78
N ILE A 7 -72.64 7.79 -12.43
CA ILE A 7 -71.91 6.54 -12.15
C ILE A 7 -70.51 6.53 -12.85
N PHE A 8 -70.40 7.19 -14.00
CA PHE A 8 -69.08 7.24 -14.71
C PHE A 8 -68.06 8.20 -14.09
N ILE A 9 -68.49 9.21 -13.32
CA ILE A 9 -67.60 10.16 -12.64
C ILE A 9 -67.04 9.57 -11.34
N ALA A 10 -67.83 8.76 -10.64
CA ALA A 10 -67.32 8.11 -9.40
C ALA A 10 -66.34 6.97 -9.66
N THR A 11 -66.47 6.23 -10.76
CA THR A 11 -65.55 5.15 -11.13
C THR A 11 -64.25 5.70 -11.67
N GLY A 12 -64.22 6.85 -12.34
CA GLY A 12 -63.02 7.53 -12.81
C GLY A 12 -62.19 8.14 -11.67
N MET A 13 -62.82 8.64 -10.59
CA MET A 13 -62.11 9.15 -9.41
C MET A 13 -61.55 8.04 -8.51
N LEU A 14 -62.16 6.86 -8.44
CA LEU A 14 -61.60 5.71 -7.70
C LEU A 14 -60.40 5.09 -8.44
N LEU A 15 -60.35 5.13 -9.77
CA LEU A 15 -59.18 4.66 -10.55
C LEU A 15 -58.04 5.66 -10.55
N MET A 16 -58.28 6.96 -10.37
CA MET A 16 -57.20 7.95 -10.21
C MET A 16 -56.59 7.97 -8.81
N GLN A 17 -57.25 7.47 -7.78
CA GLN A 17 -56.68 7.35 -6.43
C GLN A 17 -55.78 6.12 -6.23
N GLN A 18 -55.80 5.14 -7.13
CA GLN A 18 -54.87 3.99 -7.06
C GLN A 18 -53.55 4.18 -7.80
N VAL A 19 -53.37 5.29 -8.52
CA VAL A 19 -52.12 5.59 -9.26
C VAL A 19 -51.13 6.48 -8.45
N ALA A 20 -51.54 6.99 -7.30
CA ALA A 20 -50.72 7.87 -6.50
C ALA A 20 -50.34 7.23 -5.16
N HIS A 21 -49.37 6.36 -5.14
CA HIS A 21 -48.41 6.14 -4.06
C HIS A 21 -47.50 4.93 -4.41
N ALA A 22 -46.74 5.03 -5.46
CA ALA A 22 -45.43 4.36 -5.42
C ALA A 22 -44.64 5.09 -4.32
N GLN A 23 -44.83 4.67 -3.07
CA GLN A 23 -44.08 5.19 -1.94
C GLN A 23 -42.60 5.02 -2.28
N ALA A 24 -41.93 6.16 -2.53
CA ALA A 24 -40.51 6.13 -2.83
C ALA A 24 -39.81 5.33 -1.73
N LEU A 25 -39.14 4.24 -2.09
CA LEU A 25 -38.48 3.32 -1.16
C LEU A 25 -37.56 4.13 -0.26
N PRO A 26 -37.68 4.08 1.10
CA PRO A 26 -36.88 4.94 1.98
C PRO A 26 -35.41 4.83 1.76
N TYR A 27 -34.89 3.63 1.44
CA TYR A 27 -33.43 3.47 1.16
C TYR A 27 -32.97 4.23 -0.10
N LYS A 28 -33.85 4.59 -1.03
CA LYS A 28 -33.55 5.42 -2.21
C LYS A 28 -33.64 6.93 -1.94
N ASN A 29 -34.12 7.31 -0.75
CA ASN A 29 -34.21 8.72 -0.38
C ASN A 29 -32.87 9.26 0.15
N LYS A 30 -32.17 10.03 -0.68
CA LYS A 30 -30.85 10.63 -0.35
C LYS A 30 -30.87 11.62 0.83
N ASN A 31 -32.03 12.07 1.28
CA ASN A 31 -32.15 12.97 2.42
C ASN A 31 -32.16 12.23 3.77
N LEU A 32 -32.25 10.89 3.76
CA LEU A 32 -32.12 10.08 4.97
C LEU A 32 -30.66 9.75 5.26
N SER A 33 -30.33 9.53 6.55
CA SER A 33 -28.99 9.14 6.95
C SER A 33 -28.60 7.76 6.36
N PRO A 34 -27.29 7.47 6.18
CA PRO A 34 -26.81 6.16 5.75
C PRO A 34 -27.38 5.01 6.59
N GLU A 35 -27.47 5.19 7.90
CA GLU A 35 -27.98 4.20 8.86
C GLU A 35 -29.48 3.96 8.67
N ALA A 36 -30.26 5.02 8.46
CA ALA A 36 -31.72 4.90 8.21
C ALA A 36 -32.00 4.19 6.88
N ARG A 37 -31.22 4.52 5.83
CA ARG A 37 -31.30 3.87 4.52
C ARG A 37 -30.89 2.40 4.60
N ALA A 38 -29.80 2.08 5.30
CA ALA A 38 -29.33 0.71 5.50
C ALA A 38 -30.35 -0.13 6.26
N LYS A 39 -30.99 0.41 7.30
CA LYS A 39 -32.04 -0.28 8.07
C LYS A 39 -33.24 -0.63 7.21
N ASP A 40 -33.73 0.29 6.39
CA ASP A 40 -34.87 0.02 5.48
C ASP A 40 -34.49 -1.04 4.44
N LEU A 41 -33.33 -0.91 3.80
CA LEU A 41 -32.86 -1.86 2.78
C LEU A 41 -32.69 -3.26 3.37
N LEU A 42 -32.02 -3.38 4.53
CA LEU A 42 -31.82 -4.64 5.24
C LEU A 42 -33.11 -5.40 5.51
N SER A 43 -34.18 -4.69 5.88
CA SER A 43 -35.50 -5.28 6.15
C SER A 43 -36.18 -5.91 4.92
N ARG A 44 -35.70 -5.55 3.72
CA ARG A 44 -36.19 -6.03 2.42
C ARG A 44 -35.38 -7.18 1.85
N MET A 45 -34.20 -7.42 2.39
CA MET A 45 -33.24 -8.41 1.89
C MET A 45 -33.63 -9.84 2.28
N THR A 46 -33.51 -10.76 1.33
CA THR A 46 -33.52 -12.20 1.60
C THR A 46 -32.23 -12.63 2.30
N LEU A 47 -32.22 -13.85 2.87
CA LEU A 47 -31.00 -14.40 3.48
C LEU A 47 -29.84 -14.53 2.46
N ASP A 48 -30.15 -14.95 1.23
CA ASP A 48 -29.14 -15.05 0.16
C ASP A 48 -28.54 -13.70 -0.20
N GLU A 49 -29.34 -12.65 -0.28
CA GLU A 49 -28.86 -11.29 -0.55
C GLU A 49 -28.03 -10.74 0.59
N LYS A 50 -28.36 -11.06 1.85
CA LYS A 50 -27.55 -10.68 3.02
C LYS A 50 -26.19 -11.36 2.99
N VAL A 51 -26.13 -12.66 2.75
CA VAL A 51 -24.88 -13.41 2.66
C VAL A 51 -24.02 -12.92 1.50
N ALA A 52 -24.62 -12.63 0.33
CA ALA A 52 -23.90 -12.11 -0.82
C ALA A 52 -23.15 -10.77 -0.52
N GLN A 53 -23.64 -9.95 0.43
CA GLN A 53 -22.92 -8.74 0.80
C GLN A 53 -21.62 -9.00 1.59
N THR A 54 -21.44 -10.17 2.18
CA THR A 54 -20.21 -10.55 2.89
C THR A 54 -19.14 -11.14 1.96
N HIS A 55 -19.43 -11.29 0.68
CA HIS A 55 -18.58 -11.93 -0.32
C HIS A 55 -17.84 -10.90 -1.16
N CYS A 56 -16.60 -11.26 -1.53
CA CYS A 56 -15.78 -10.60 -2.51
C CYS A 56 -15.53 -11.51 -3.73
N LEU A 57 -15.09 -10.96 -4.85
CA LEU A 57 -14.78 -11.70 -6.06
C LEU A 57 -13.49 -11.19 -6.69
N TRP A 58 -12.45 -12.01 -6.78
CA TRP A 58 -11.15 -11.68 -7.39
C TRP A 58 -10.66 -12.74 -8.38
N ILE A 59 -10.22 -13.91 -7.90
CA ILE A 59 -9.73 -14.99 -8.77
C ILE A 59 -10.85 -15.44 -9.72
N GLN A 60 -12.07 -15.47 -9.21
CA GLN A 60 -13.24 -15.88 -9.98
C GLN A 60 -13.80 -14.78 -10.87
N LYS A 61 -13.11 -13.64 -11.12
CA LYS A 61 -13.53 -12.60 -12.09
C LYS A 61 -13.81 -13.17 -13.48
N SER A 62 -13.13 -14.24 -13.88
CA SER A 62 -13.40 -14.95 -15.14
C SER A 62 -14.83 -15.49 -15.26
N THR A 63 -15.55 -15.67 -14.13
CA THR A 63 -16.96 -16.10 -14.12
C THR A 63 -17.93 -15.01 -14.55
N ILE A 64 -17.46 -13.77 -14.63
CA ILE A 64 -18.27 -12.60 -15.06
C ILE A 64 -17.65 -11.84 -16.24
N LEU A 65 -16.45 -12.25 -16.67
CA LEU A 65 -15.74 -11.63 -17.79
C LEU A 65 -15.65 -12.61 -18.97
N THR A 66 -15.51 -12.05 -20.16
CA THR A 66 -15.11 -12.78 -21.38
C THR A 66 -13.62 -13.14 -21.33
N SER A 67 -13.15 -13.93 -22.26
CA SER A 67 -11.71 -14.22 -22.41
C SER A 67 -10.85 -12.99 -22.79
N THR A 68 -11.49 -11.93 -23.28
CA THR A 68 -10.85 -10.65 -23.64
C THR A 68 -10.97 -9.61 -22.54
N GLY A 69 -11.57 -9.97 -21.40
CA GLY A 69 -11.71 -9.07 -20.24
C GLY A 69 -12.95 -8.19 -20.26
N ASP A 70 -13.82 -8.28 -21.27
CA ASP A 70 -15.10 -7.54 -21.27
C ASP A 70 -16.10 -8.15 -20.30
N PHE A 71 -17.05 -7.33 -19.80
CA PHE A 71 -18.13 -7.81 -18.94
C PHE A 71 -19.13 -8.69 -19.71
N ASP A 72 -19.43 -9.87 -19.16
CA ASP A 72 -20.41 -10.81 -19.68
C ASP A 72 -21.66 -10.84 -18.78
N PRO A 73 -22.75 -10.15 -19.14
CA PRO A 73 -23.96 -10.08 -18.32
C PRO A 73 -24.69 -11.42 -18.17
N VAL A 74 -24.52 -12.35 -19.12
CA VAL A 74 -25.15 -13.69 -19.05
C VAL A 74 -24.45 -14.53 -17.99
N LYS A 75 -23.12 -14.56 -18.02
CA LYS A 75 -22.33 -15.20 -16.97
C LYS A 75 -22.63 -14.58 -15.60
N ALA A 76 -22.62 -13.25 -15.50
CA ALA A 76 -22.88 -12.55 -14.25
C ALA A 76 -24.27 -12.88 -13.68
N ALA A 77 -25.33 -12.95 -14.51
CA ALA A 77 -26.68 -13.30 -14.09
C ALA A 77 -26.75 -14.72 -13.49
N ALA A 78 -25.93 -15.65 -13.93
CA ALA A 78 -25.88 -17.01 -13.41
C ALA A 78 -25.31 -17.07 -11.98
N VAL A 79 -24.30 -16.26 -11.67
CA VAL A 79 -23.53 -16.36 -10.41
C VAL A 79 -23.82 -15.20 -9.42
N LEU A 80 -24.23 -14.02 -9.87
CA LEU A 80 -24.40 -12.82 -9.06
C LEU A 80 -25.86 -12.34 -8.91
N LYS A 81 -26.86 -13.21 -9.15
CA LYS A 81 -28.29 -12.86 -9.05
C LYS A 81 -28.72 -12.29 -7.70
N ASN A 82 -28.01 -12.64 -6.61
CA ASN A 82 -28.26 -12.17 -5.26
C ASN A 82 -27.44 -10.90 -4.91
N GLY A 83 -26.70 -10.34 -5.85
CA GLY A 83 -25.78 -9.23 -5.61
C GLY A 83 -24.37 -9.69 -5.21
N LEU A 84 -23.56 -8.73 -4.79
CA LEU A 84 -22.19 -8.93 -4.30
C LEU A 84 -21.83 -7.81 -3.33
N GLY A 85 -21.04 -8.11 -2.29
CA GLY A 85 -20.48 -7.12 -1.40
C GLY A 85 -19.45 -6.27 -2.11
N GLU A 86 -18.43 -6.93 -2.65
CA GLU A 86 -17.28 -6.27 -3.21
C GLU A 86 -16.66 -7.02 -4.40
N LEU A 87 -16.10 -6.27 -5.34
CA LEU A 87 -15.28 -6.77 -6.44
C LEU A 87 -13.84 -6.32 -6.23
N ALA A 88 -12.90 -7.26 -6.24
CA ALA A 88 -11.51 -6.99 -5.91
C ALA A 88 -10.67 -6.67 -7.14
N ARG A 89 -9.85 -5.61 -7.06
CA ARG A 89 -8.75 -5.32 -7.95
C ARG A 89 -9.16 -5.44 -9.42
N LEU A 90 -10.26 -4.73 -9.78
CA LEU A 90 -10.81 -4.77 -11.14
C LEU A 90 -9.82 -4.25 -12.16
N ASN A 91 -9.02 -3.26 -11.77
CA ASN A 91 -8.15 -2.50 -12.65
C ASN A 91 -6.66 -2.89 -12.54
N GLU A 92 -6.31 -3.91 -11.77
CA GLU A 92 -4.91 -4.29 -11.55
C GLU A 92 -4.16 -4.56 -12.87
N ASN A 93 -2.86 -4.23 -12.88
CA ASN A 93 -1.99 -4.40 -14.06
C ASN A 93 -1.25 -5.74 -14.10
N ALA A 94 -1.38 -6.53 -13.04
CA ALA A 94 -0.81 -7.87 -12.94
C ALA A 94 -1.62 -8.72 -11.93
N GLY A 95 -1.46 -10.03 -11.96
CA GLY A 95 -2.22 -10.97 -11.14
C GLY A 95 -3.28 -11.75 -11.93
N PRO A 96 -4.12 -12.55 -11.25
CA PRO A 96 -5.13 -13.37 -11.90
C PRO A 96 -6.17 -12.54 -12.66
N ASN A 97 -6.38 -12.85 -13.93
CA ASN A 97 -7.34 -12.15 -14.80
C ASN A 97 -7.09 -10.64 -14.92
N SER A 98 -5.81 -10.23 -14.96
CA SER A 98 -5.39 -8.86 -15.22
C SER A 98 -5.29 -8.61 -16.71
N TYR A 99 -5.91 -7.54 -17.20
CA TYR A 99 -5.99 -7.20 -18.61
C TYR A 99 -5.29 -5.88 -18.97
N GLY A 100 -4.76 -5.16 -17.97
CA GLY A 100 -4.01 -3.92 -18.18
C GLY A 100 -4.86 -2.80 -18.78
N TYR A 101 -6.09 -2.62 -18.31
CA TYR A 101 -6.99 -1.58 -18.82
C TYR A 101 -6.41 -0.18 -18.66
N HIS A 102 -6.42 0.59 -19.75
CA HIS A 102 -6.20 2.03 -19.70
C HIS A 102 -7.36 2.75 -18.97
N PRO A 103 -7.16 3.99 -18.51
CA PRO A 103 -8.13 4.65 -17.62
C PRO A 103 -9.56 4.68 -18.12
N LYS A 104 -9.75 5.07 -19.38
CA LYS A 104 -11.06 5.12 -20.02
C LYS A 104 -11.72 3.76 -20.09
N GLN A 105 -10.97 2.73 -20.52
CA GLN A 105 -11.47 1.35 -20.63
C GLN A 105 -11.88 0.79 -19.26
N ALA A 106 -11.07 1.07 -18.22
CA ALA A 106 -11.37 0.67 -16.84
C ALA A 106 -12.69 1.28 -16.35
N ALA A 107 -12.91 2.57 -16.58
CA ALA A 107 -14.14 3.28 -16.22
C ALA A 107 -15.37 2.75 -17.00
N GLU A 108 -15.22 2.45 -18.29
CA GLU A 108 -16.27 1.85 -19.12
C GLU A 108 -16.66 0.45 -18.62
N LEU A 109 -15.66 -0.40 -18.32
CA LEU A 109 -15.87 -1.74 -17.76
C LEU A 109 -16.59 -1.66 -16.41
N TYR A 110 -16.11 -0.79 -15.51
CA TYR A 110 -16.75 -0.57 -14.22
C TYR A 110 -18.23 -0.16 -14.40
N ASN A 111 -18.54 0.77 -15.29
CA ASN A 111 -19.89 1.22 -15.54
C ASN A 111 -20.81 0.10 -16.05
N LYS A 112 -20.31 -0.80 -16.92
CA LYS A 112 -21.04 -1.99 -17.39
C LYS A 112 -21.38 -2.92 -16.24
N ILE A 113 -20.40 -3.21 -15.37
CA ILE A 113 -20.59 -4.07 -14.19
C ILE A 113 -21.57 -3.42 -13.21
N GLN A 114 -21.40 -2.14 -12.89
CA GLN A 114 -22.26 -1.44 -11.94
C GLN A 114 -23.70 -1.36 -12.42
N ARG A 115 -23.91 -1.13 -13.72
CA ARG A 115 -25.24 -1.14 -14.33
C ARG A 115 -25.94 -2.48 -14.13
N PHE A 116 -25.22 -3.60 -14.28
CA PHE A 116 -25.78 -4.93 -14.00
C PHE A 116 -26.32 -5.02 -12.58
N PHE A 117 -25.54 -4.62 -11.55
CA PHE A 117 -26.00 -4.67 -10.16
C PHE A 117 -27.20 -3.77 -9.89
N VAL A 118 -27.19 -2.55 -10.43
CA VAL A 118 -28.26 -1.55 -10.20
C VAL A 118 -29.56 -1.91 -10.92
N GLU A 119 -29.48 -2.42 -12.16
CA GLU A 119 -30.65 -2.61 -13.02
C GLU A 119 -31.12 -4.08 -13.12
N ASN A 120 -30.24 -5.06 -12.90
CA ASN A 120 -30.54 -6.48 -13.10
C ASN A 120 -30.59 -7.30 -11.82
N THR A 121 -30.41 -6.70 -10.64
CA THR A 121 -30.66 -7.35 -9.34
C THR A 121 -31.94 -6.82 -8.69
N ARG A 122 -32.58 -7.62 -7.85
CA ARG A 122 -33.91 -7.33 -7.28
C ARG A 122 -33.98 -6.02 -6.49
N LEU A 123 -32.95 -5.68 -5.71
CA LEU A 123 -32.88 -4.48 -4.87
C LEU A 123 -32.01 -3.38 -5.43
N GLY A 124 -31.31 -3.64 -6.53
CA GLY A 124 -30.41 -2.66 -7.16
C GLY A 124 -29.28 -2.22 -6.23
N ILE A 125 -28.70 -3.14 -5.44
CA ILE A 125 -27.61 -2.84 -4.53
C ILE A 125 -26.30 -2.72 -5.31
N PRO A 126 -25.66 -1.53 -5.37
CA PRO A 126 -24.41 -1.35 -6.09
C PRO A 126 -23.28 -2.19 -5.51
N VAL A 127 -22.33 -2.64 -6.36
CA VAL A 127 -21.12 -3.31 -5.90
C VAL A 127 -20.06 -2.28 -5.49
N MET A 128 -19.33 -2.55 -4.41
CA MET A 128 -18.12 -1.83 -4.04
C MET A 128 -16.94 -2.42 -4.82
N VAL A 129 -15.93 -1.61 -5.16
CA VAL A 129 -14.69 -2.08 -5.80
C VAL A 129 -13.51 -1.66 -4.93
N HIS A 130 -12.69 -2.63 -4.52
CA HIS A 130 -11.43 -2.30 -3.85
C HIS A 130 -10.21 -2.48 -4.75
N GLU A 131 -9.18 -1.70 -4.44
CA GLU A 131 -7.92 -1.66 -5.19
C GLU A 131 -6.73 -1.62 -4.24
N GLU A 132 -5.59 -2.12 -4.70
CA GLU A 132 -4.31 -1.92 -4.01
C GLU A 132 -3.73 -0.55 -4.36
N SER A 133 -3.24 0.17 -3.34
CA SER A 133 -2.76 1.53 -3.54
C SER A 133 -1.87 2.02 -2.40
N LEU A 134 -0.70 1.42 -2.23
CA LEU A 134 0.22 1.82 -1.17
C LEU A 134 0.90 3.17 -1.46
N HIS A 135 1.31 3.37 -2.72
CA HIS A 135 2.01 4.59 -3.17
C HIS A 135 1.66 4.96 -4.63
N GLY A 136 0.38 4.85 -4.95
CA GLY A 136 -0.26 4.95 -6.25
C GLY A 136 -1.11 3.71 -6.49
N GLN A 137 -2.16 3.80 -7.32
CA GLN A 137 -2.99 2.64 -7.63
C GLN A 137 -2.20 1.61 -8.44
N GLN A 138 -2.22 0.34 -8.04
CA GLN A 138 -1.56 -0.76 -8.76
C GLN A 138 -2.26 -1.10 -10.07
N THR A 139 -2.13 -0.22 -11.05
CA THR A 139 -2.83 -0.31 -12.35
C THR A 139 -2.03 0.32 -13.47
N GLN A 140 -2.48 0.10 -14.71
CA GLN A 140 -1.90 0.72 -15.89
C GLN A 140 -2.09 2.25 -15.86
N ASP A 141 -1.06 3.02 -16.24
CA ASP A 141 -1.02 4.48 -16.40
C ASP A 141 -1.18 5.32 -15.11
N ALA A 142 -1.41 4.73 -13.94
CA ALA A 142 -1.54 5.49 -12.70
C ALA A 142 -0.20 6.12 -12.28
N THR A 143 -0.26 7.26 -11.59
CA THR A 143 0.92 7.90 -11.02
C THR A 143 1.55 7.03 -9.95
N ASN A 144 2.87 6.83 -10.03
CA ASN A 144 3.64 6.10 -9.04
C ASN A 144 4.52 7.05 -8.22
N PHE A 145 4.35 7.02 -6.92
CA PHE A 145 5.11 7.79 -5.93
C PHE A 145 6.21 6.94 -5.29
N PRO A 146 7.12 7.52 -4.49
CA PRO A 146 8.06 6.75 -3.68
C PRO A 146 7.35 5.73 -2.80
N ILE A 147 8.00 4.60 -2.51
CA ILE A 147 7.49 3.60 -1.57
C ILE A 147 7.21 4.20 -0.19
N PRO A 148 6.28 3.64 0.61
CA PRO A 148 5.85 4.23 1.88
C PRO A 148 6.98 4.56 2.85
N ILE A 149 7.99 3.69 3.01
CA ILE A 149 9.16 3.97 3.87
C ILE A 149 9.96 5.19 3.38
N GLY A 150 10.06 5.37 2.05
CA GLY A 150 10.65 6.56 1.43
C GLY A 150 9.81 7.81 1.69
N LEU A 151 8.50 7.75 1.51
CA LEU A 151 7.59 8.86 1.81
C LEU A 151 7.66 9.26 3.29
N ALA A 152 7.79 8.27 4.20
CA ALA A 152 7.95 8.53 5.62
C ALA A 152 9.23 9.31 5.94
N SER A 153 10.27 9.20 5.12
CA SER A 153 11.51 9.99 5.26
C SER A 153 11.29 11.49 5.11
N SER A 154 10.21 11.92 4.47
CA SER A 154 9.88 13.35 4.37
C SER A 154 9.45 13.97 5.70
N TRP A 155 8.92 13.20 6.64
CA TRP A 155 8.31 13.65 7.90
C TRP A 155 7.24 14.74 7.69
N ASN A 156 6.57 14.73 6.53
CA ASN A 156 5.72 15.81 6.06
C ASN A 156 4.26 15.36 5.89
N GLU A 157 3.41 15.63 6.89
CA GLU A 157 1.96 15.31 6.86
C GLU A 157 1.23 16.02 5.70
N ASN A 158 1.69 17.22 5.31
CA ASN A 158 1.08 17.95 4.21
C ASN A 158 1.39 17.31 2.85
N LEU A 159 2.62 16.83 2.66
CA LEU A 159 2.99 16.08 1.47
C LEU A 159 2.20 14.77 1.36
N MET A 160 2.04 14.03 2.48
CA MET A 160 1.19 12.84 2.52
C MET A 160 -0.25 13.17 2.11
N THR A 161 -0.80 14.28 2.62
CA THR A 161 -2.14 14.73 2.25
C THR A 161 -2.25 15.05 0.76
N GLU A 162 -1.27 15.75 0.19
CA GLU A 162 -1.23 16.10 -1.23
C GLU A 162 -1.17 14.84 -2.11
N ILE A 163 -0.28 13.90 -1.80
CA ILE A 163 -0.10 12.64 -2.54
C ILE A 163 -1.41 11.84 -2.54
N TYR A 164 -1.94 11.52 -1.35
CA TYR A 164 -3.05 10.59 -1.24
C TYR A 164 -4.40 11.20 -1.63
N THR A 165 -4.53 12.51 -1.68
CA THR A 165 -5.65 13.19 -2.34
C THR A 165 -5.61 12.97 -3.86
N ASN A 166 -4.43 13.09 -4.49
CA ASN A 166 -4.25 12.81 -5.91
C ASN A 166 -4.49 11.33 -6.25
N VAL A 167 -4.02 10.42 -5.40
CA VAL A 167 -4.23 8.97 -5.55
C VAL A 167 -5.71 8.61 -5.43
N ALA A 168 -6.42 9.16 -4.44
CA ALA A 168 -7.86 8.95 -4.27
C ALA A 168 -8.66 9.36 -5.51
N GLU A 169 -8.31 10.50 -6.10
CA GLU A 169 -8.95 10.99 -7.32
C GLU A 169 -8.73 10.05 -8.52
N GLU A 170 -7.51 9.50 -8.71
CA GLU A 170 -7.23 8.53 -9.78
C GLU A 170 -8.04 7.26 -9.62
N ILE A 171 -8.10 6.72 -8.40
CA ILE A 171 -8.85 5.51 -8.08
C ILE A 171 -10.35 5.72 -8.34
N ARG A 172 -10.88 6.84 -7.84
CA ARG A 172 -12.29 7.17 -7.95
C ARG A 172 -12.73 7.39 -9.39
N ALA A 173 -11.89 8.02 -10.21
CA ALA A 173 -12.15 8.25 -11.62
C ALA A 173 -12.29 6.94 -12.42
N ARG A 174 -11.62 5.86 -12.00
CA ARG A 174 -11.72 4.51 -12.61
C ARG A 174 -12.82 3.63 -12.01
N GLY A 175 -13.58 4.12 -11.00
CA GLY A 175 -14.63 3.37 -10.33
C GLY A 175 -14.19 2.58 -9.11
N GLY A 176 -12.98 2.81 -8.58
CA GLY A 176 -12.56 2.30 -7.27
C GLY A 176 -13.23 3.06 -6.13
N HIS A 177 -13.55 2.38 -5.04
CA HIS A 177 -14.28 2.96 -3.91
C HIS A 177 -13.58 2.73 -2.58
N HIS A 178 -12.77 1.70 -2.50
CA HIS A 178 -12.13 1.20 -1.31
C HIS A 178 -10.67 0.90 -1.64
N VAL A 179 -9.75 1.27 -0.76
CA VAL A 179 -8.31 1.00 -0.93
C VAL A 179 -7.78 0.19 0.23
N LEU A 180 -6.93 -0.79 -0.09
CA LEU A 180 -6.25 -1.60 0.92
C LEU A 180 -4.96 -0.87 1.38
N ALA A 181 -5.13 0.33 1.88
CA ALA A 181 -4.09 1.25 2.39
C ALA A 181 -4.69 2.24 3.40
N PRO A 182 -3.88 2.77 4.36
CA PRO A 182 -2.43 2.63 4.54
C PRO A 182 -1.97 1.35 5.26
N VAL A 183 -0.71 0.96 5.00
CA VAL A 183 0.02 0.04 5.88
C VAL A 183 0.54 0.84 7.07
N VAL A 184 0.04 0.50 8.26
CA VAL A 184 0.40 1.19 9.51
C VAL A 184 1.14 0.28 10.51
N ASP A 185 1.68 -0.81 9.98
CA ASP A 185 2.56 -1.68 10.74
C ASP A 185 3.82 -0.91 11.17
N VAL A 186 4.14 -0.98 12.47
CA VAL A 186 5.43 -0.53 12.98
C VAL A 186 6.44 -1.65 12.71
N THR A 187 7.48 -1.38 11.90
CA THR A 187 8.48 -2.38 11.56
C THR A 187 9.74 -2.20 12.42
N ARG A 188 10.21 -3.30 13.01
CA ARG A 188 11.41 -3.33 13.87
C ARG A 188 12.46 -4.35 13.43
N ASP A 189 12.11 -5.20 12.48
CA ASP A 189 13.02 -6.15 11.86
C ASP A 189 13.09 -5.89 10.35
N PRO A 190 14.17 -5.24 9.86
CA PRO A 190 14.30 -4.90 8.45
C PRO A 190 14.53 -6.11 7.53
N ARG A 191 14.66 -7.32 8.08
CA ARG A 191 14.71 -8.55 7.27
C ARG A 191 13.35 -8.93 6.72
N TRP A 192 12.26 -8.44 7.33
CA TRP A 192 10.92 -8.65 6.84
C TRP A 192 10.74 -8.00 5.46
N GLY A 193 10.36 -8.78 4.47
CA GLY A 193 10.27 -8.36 3.06
C GLY A 193 9.31 -7.20 2.82
N ARG A 194 8.28 -7.03 3.68
CA ARG A 194 7.28 -5.95 3.59
C ARG A 194 7.69 -4.67 4.32
N THR A 195 8.92 -4.55 4.78
CA THR A 195 9.44 -3.31 5.40
C THR A 195 9.23 -2.09 4.50
N GLU A 196 9.37 -2.25 3.18
CA GLU A 196 9.18 -1.17 2.20
C GLU A 196 7.76 -0.56 2.20
N GLU A 197 6.76 -1.36 2.61
CA GLU A 197 5.35 -0.94 2.65
C GLU A 197 5.01 -0.09 3.89
N THR A 198 5.90 -0.06 4.89
CA THR A 198 5.65 0.56 6.20
C THR A 198 6.08 2.02 6.25
N LEU A 199 5.66 2.71 7.32
CA LEU A 199 6.07 4.08 7.60
C LEU A 199 7.21 4.16 8.64
N GLY A 200 7.85 3.01 8.98
CA GLY A 200 9.04 2.94 9.81
C GLY A 200 8.84 2.35 11.20
N GLU A 201 9.79 2.64 12.11
CA GLU A 201 9.91 2.00 13.44
C GLU A 201 9.25 2.79 14.58
N ASP A 202 8.89 4.06 14.34
CA ASP A 202 8.38 4.95 15.38
C ASP A 202 6.85 5.00 15.40
N PRO A 203 6.19 4.59 16.50
CA PRO A 203 4.73 4.56 16.56
C PRO A 203 4.08 5.95 16.43
N PHE A 204 4.76 7.04 16.85
CA PHE A 204 4.21 8.38 16.74
C PHE A 204 4.27 8.89 15.29
N LEU A 205 5.42 8.78 14.62
CA LEU A 205 5.57 9.17 13.20
C LEU A 205 4.58 8.39 12.34
N VAL A 206 4.51 7.05 12.50
CA VAL A 206 3.55 6.20 11.79
C VAL A 206 2.12 6.67 12.06
N SER A 207 1.76 7.01 13.30
CA SER A 207 0.41 7.50 13.65
C SER A 207 0.07 8.80 12.93
N ARG A 208 0.98 9.78 12.91
CA ARG A 208 0.72 11.08 12.29
C ARG A 208 0.56 10.97 10.77
N LEU A 209 1.48 10.26 10.12
CA LEU A 209 1.43 10.04 8.68
C LEU A 209 0.21 9.21 8.26
N ALA A 210 -0.16 8.18 9.04
CA ALA A 210 -1.36 7.38 8.82
C ALA A 210 -2.65 8.22 8.92
N VAL A 211 -2.76 9.07 9.93
CA VAL A 211 -3.91 9.98 10.10
C VAL A 211 -4.04 10.94 8.91
N ALA A 212 -2.91 11.51 8.44
CA ALA A 212 -2.89 12.39 7.26
C ALA A 212 -3.35 11.63 6.00
N GLN A 213 -2.82 10.43 5.80
CA GLN A 213 -3.15 9.57 4.64
C GLN A 213 -4.63 9.16 4.63
N VAL A 214 -5.19 8.70 5.75
CA VAL A 214 -6.61 8.33 5.85
C VAL A 214 -7.52 9.53 5.58
N LYS A 215 -7.22 10.70 6.14
CA LYS A 215 -7.97 11.93 5.89
C LYS A 215 -7.90 12.36 4.42
N ALA A 216 -6.77 12.18 3.77
CA ALA A 216 -6.60 12.47 2.35
C ALA A 216 -7.45 11.54 1.47
N TYR A 217 -7.45 10.25 1.75
CA TYR A 217 -8.29 9.29 1.04
C TYR A 217 -9.79 9.55 1.23
N GLN A 218 -10.24 9.76 2.47
CA GLN A 218 -11.66 9.79 2.81
C GLN A 218 -12.29 11.18 2.80
N GLY A 219 -11.49 12.24 2.92
CA GLY A 219 -12.01 13.57 3.26
C GLY A 219 -12.52 13.64 4.70
N ASN A 220 -13.19 14.73 5.04
CA ASN A 220 -13.66 15.03 6.40
C ASN A 220 -15.19 14.94 6.57
N SER A 221 -15.92 14.50 5.54
CA SER A 221 -17.39 14.45 5.52
C SER A 221 -17.94 13.06 5.88
N VAL A 222 -19.15 13.00 6.41
CA VAL A 222 -19.90 11.74 6.65
C VAL A 222 -20.14 11.01 5.34
N TYR A 223 -20.56 11.72 4.29
CA TYR A 223 -20.60 11.22 2.92
C TYR A 223 -19.28 11.54 2.24
N LEU A 224 -18.67 10.54 1.64
CA LEU A 224 -17.43 10.75 0.90
C LEU A 224 -17.69 11.56 -0.37
N GLY A 225 -16.75 12.49 -0.66
CA GLY A 225 -16.80 13.25 -1.91
C GLY A 225 -16.57 12.37 -3.13
N LYS A 226 -16.91 12.90 -4.32
CA LYS A 226 -16.77 12.20 -5.61
C LYS A 226 -15.33 11.82 -5.98
N ASN A 227 -14.33 12.40 -5.33
CA ASN A 227 -12.92 12.13 -5.53
C ASN A 227 -12.31 11.34 -4.35
N ASN A 228 -13.12 10.93 -3.35
CA ASN A 228 -12.65 10.25 -2.15
C ASN A 228 -12.97 8.74 -2.19
N VAL A 229 -12.17 7.96 -1.48
CA VAL A 229 -12.30 6.51 -1.32
C VAL A 229 -12.24 6.10 0.14
N ALA A 230 -12.83 4.97 0.50
CA ALA A 230 -12.69 4.40 1.84
C ALA A 230 -11.29 3.81 2.02
N ALA A 231 -10.59 4.19 3.08
CA ALA A 231 -9.30 3.65 3.45
C ALA A 231 -9.42 2.40 4.32
N THR A 232 -8.38 1.55 4.30
CA THR A 232 -8.25 0.35 5.14
C THR A 232 -6.93 0.38 5.87
N LEU A 233 -6.96 0.42 7.20
CA LEU A 233 -5.75 0.21 7.98
C LEU A 233 -5.34 -1.24 7.93
N LYS A 234 -4.09 -1.51 7.60
CA LYS A 234 -3.53 -2.86 7.57
C LYS A 234 -2.12 -2.90 8.17
N HIS A 235 -1.71 -4.00 8.82
CA HIS A 235 -2.50 -5.23 9.07
C HIS A 235 -2.72 -5.36 10.59
N PHE A 236 -3.96 -5.32 11.04
CA PHE A 236 -4.27 -5.26 12.46
C PHE A 236 -4.00 -6.61 13.17
N GLY A 237 -3.03 -6.63 14.08
CA GLY A 237 -2.57 -7.78 14.84
C GLY A 237 -1.05 -7.98 14.79
N ILE A 238 -0.29 -6.90 14.49
CA ILE A 238 1.17 -6.83 14.65
C ILE A 238 1.92 -7.64 13.58
N HIS A 239 1.72 -7.30 12.32
CA HIS A 239 2.41 -7.94 11.18
C HIS A 239 3.92 -7.61 11.14
N GLY A 240 4.30 -6.38 11.46
CA GLY A 240 5.69 -5.88 11.36
C GLY A 240 6.67 -6.38 12.43
N GLN A 241 6.28 -7.33 13.30
CA GLN A 241 7.12 -7.93 14.34
C GLN A 241 7.04 -9.45 14.31
N SER A 242 7.01 -10.04 13.14
CA SER A 242 7.03 -11.49 12.97
C SER A 242 8.35 -12.11 13.44
N GLU A 243 8.29 -13.34 13.95
CA GLU A 243 9.46 -14.06 14.44
C GLU A 243 10.53 -14.19 13.35
N GLY A 244 11.76 -13.75 13.67
CA GLY A 244 12.89 -13.81 12.74
C GLY A 244 12.78 -12.92 11.50
N GLY A 245 11.80 -12.01 11.42
CA GLY A 245 11.51 -11.23 10.23
C GLY A 245 10.87 -12.04 9.10
N VAL A 246 10.34 -13.23 9.40
CA VAL A 246 9.70 -14.11 8.42
C VAL A 246 8.24 -13.73 8.23
N ASN A 247 7.83 -13.50 6.99
CA ASN A 247 6.45 -13.12 6.67
C ASN A 247 5.45 -14.17 7.20
N VAL A 248 4.34 -13.69 7.80
CA VAL A 248 3.28 -14.53 8.40
C VAL A 248 3.67 -15.29 9.68
N ALA A 249 4.94 -15.34 10.06
CA ALA A 249 5.35 -15.99 11.31
C ALA A 249 4.66 -15.36 12.53
N PRO A 250 4.46 -16.11 13.64
CA PRO A 250 3.84 -15.58 14.86
C PRO A 250 4.54 -14.34 15.42
N SER A 251 3.79 -13.47 16.06
CA SER A 251 4.32 -12.31 16.78
C SER A 251 4.33 -12.59 18.30
N HIS A 252 5.54 -12.88 18.81
CA HIS A 252 5.77 -13.22 20.21
C HIS A 252 6.08 -11.97 21.04
N LEU A 253 5.05 -11.33 21.59
CA LEU A 253 5.19 -10.19 22.50
C LEU A 253 4.01 -10.10 23.47
N ASP A 254 4.23 -9.40 24.56
CA ASP A 254 3.20 -9.14 25.58
C ASP A 254 2.23 -8.03 25.17
N GLU A 255 1.07 -7.98 25.84
CA GLU A 255 0.03 -6.99 25.53
C GLU A 255 0.48 -5.54 25.87
N HIS A 256 1.32 -5.35 26.88
CA HIS A 256 1.85 -4.02 27.20
C HIS A 256 2.66 -3.46 26.03
N THR A 257 3.56 -4.25 25.47
CA THR A 257 4.36 -3.88 24.29
C THR A 257 3.47 -3.65 23.06
N ALA A 258 2.44 -4.48 22.87
CA ALA A 258 1.46 -4.28 21.80
C ALA A 258 0.78 -2.91 21.90
N ARG A 259 0.33 -2.54 23.10
CA ARG A 259 -0.38 -1.27 23.38
C ARG A 259 0.53 -0.04 23.36
N GLU A 260 1.80 -0.20 23.70
CA GLU A 260 2.76 0.89 23.73
C GLU A 260 3.30 1.22 22.32
N VAL A 261 3.48 0.21 21.47
CA VAL A 261 4.24 0.34 20.22
C VAL A 261 3.39 0.10 18.97
N PHE A 262 2.68 -1.02 18.91
CA PHE A 262 2.09 -1.46 17.64
C PHE A 262 0.64 -1.01 17.43
N PHE A 263 -0.11 -0.81 18.51
CA PHE A 263 -1.51 -0.39 18.44
C PHE A 263 -1.73 1.13 18.30
N PRO A 264 -0.82 2.03 18.72
CA PRO A 264 -1.05 3.47 18.64
C PRO A 264 -1.40 3.97 17.23
N PRO A 265 -0.75 3.53 16.13
CA PRO A 265 -1.12 3.99 14.78
C PRO A 265 -2.55 3.63 14.39
N PHE A 266 -2.99 2.41 14.68
CA PHE A 266 -4.36 1.97 14.43
C PHE A 266 -5.36 2.78 15.24
N LYS A 267 -5.10 2.93 16.55
CA LYS A 267 -5.98 3.68 17.46
C LYS A 267 -6.11 5.15 17.04
N ALA A 268 -5.00 5.80 16.68
CA ALA A 268 -4.99 7.18 16.21
C ALA A 268 -5.83 7.34 14.92
N ALA A 269 -5.61 6.51 13.90
CA ALA A 269 -6.35 6.60 12.65
C ALA A 269 -7.85 6.26 12.82
N ILE A 270 -8.21 5.34 13.73
CA ILE A 270 -9.61 5.05 14.08
C ILE A 270 -10.26 6.24 14.78
N GLN A 271 -9.59 6.82 15.77
CA GLN A 271 -10.18 7.84 16.64
C GLN A 271 -10.11 9.26 16.05
N GLU A 272 -9.04 9.62 15.33
CA GLU A 272 -8.83 10.96 14.78
C GLU A 272 -9.29 11.08 13.32
N ALA A 273 -9.02 10.07 12.47
CA ALA A 273 -9.36 10.08 11.06
C ALA A 273 -10.65 9.32 10.71
N LYS A 274 -11.28 8.62 11.68
CA LYS A 274 -12.52 7.87 11.48
C LYS A 274 -12.45 6.92 10.29
N VAL A 275 -11.36 6.15 10.19
CA VAL A 275 -11.15 5.20 9.11
C VAL A 275 -12.35 4.28 8.91
N MET A 276 -12.69 3.99 7.66
CA MET A 276 -13.88 3.20 7.32
C MET A 276 -13.63 1.69 7.39
N ASN A 277 -12.42 1.22 7.15
CA ASN A 277 -12.13 -0.21 7.16
C ASN A 277 -10.84 -0.52 7.92
N VAL A 278 -10.76 -1.74 8.42
CA VAL A 278 -9.57 -2.35 9.04
C VAL A 278 -9.42 -3.75 8.47
N MET A 279 -8.19 -4.16 8.16
CA MET A 279 -7.84 -5.51 7.73
C MET A 279 -7.07 -6.22 8.85
N ALA A 280 -7.51 -7.41 9.24
CA ALA A 280 -6.79 -8.23 10.21
C ALA A 280 -5.52 -8.82 9.58
N THR A 281 -4.48 -9.04 10.38
CA THR A 281 -3.21 -9.59 9.91
C THR A 281 -3.25 -11.11 9.72
N TYR A 282 -2.33 -11.64 8.91
CA TYR A 282 -2.11 -13.10 8.76
C TYR A 282 -1.61 -13.77 10.04
N ASN A 283 -0.76 -13.09 10.82
CA ASN A 283 -0.02 -13.70 11.92
C ASN A 283 -0.90 -14.21 13.07
N GLU A 284 -0.29 -15.09 13.85
CA GLU A 284 -0.75 -15.39 15.21
C GLU A 284 -0.30 -14.30 16.19
N LEU A 285 -1.22 -13.86 17.02
CA LEU A 285 -0.95 -12.99 18.15
C LEU A 285 -1.55 -13.62 19.41
N TRP A 286 -0.70 -13.78 20.44
CA TRP A 286 -1.08 -14.44 21.70
C TRP A 286 -1.58 -15.89 21.50
N GLY A 287 -0.98 -16.60 20.55
CA GLY A 287 -1.25 -18.01 20.24
C GLY A 287 -2.52 -18.25 19.43
N LEU A 288 -3.11 -17.21 18.83
CA LEU A 288 -4.26 -17.34 17.93
C LEU A 288 -4.06 -16.55 16.64
N PRO A 289 -4.38 -17.11 15.45
CA PRO A 289 -4.50 -16.34 14.22
C PRO A 289 -5.42 -15.15 14.42
N ALA A 290 -4.99 -13.96 13.94
CA ALA A 290 -5.72 -12.73 14.20
C ALA A 290 -7.19 -12.81 13.76
N HIS A 291 -7.48 -13.50 12.64
CA HIS A 291 -8.82 -13.63 12.09
C HIS A 291 -9.82 -14.39 12.97
N ILE A 292 -9.34 -15.16 13.94
CA ILE A 292 -10.19 -15.86 14.93
C ILE A 292 -9.98 -15.36 16.35
N ASN A 293 -9.16 -14.34 16.55
CA ASN A 293 -8.86 -13.76 17.84
C ASN A 293 -9.97 -12.76 18.25
N LYS A 294 -11.00 -13.27 18.91
CA LYS A 294 -12.14 -12.48 19.36
C LYS A 294 -11.75 -11.34 20.32
N TYR A 295 -10.75 -11.56 21.19
CA TYR A 295 -10.28 -10.52 22.11
C TYR A 295 -9.70 -9.32 21.33
N LEU A 296 -8.86 -9.59 20.33
CA LEU A 296 -8.30 -8.57 19.46
C LEU A 296 -9.39 -7.81 18.68
N LEU A 297 -10.27 -8.55 17.97
CA LEU A 297 -11.18 -7.98 16.99
C LEU A 297 -12.47 -7.40 17.59
N LYS A 298 -13.00 -7.99 18.66
CA LYS A 298 -14.23 -7.52 19.31
C LYS A 298 -13.96 -6.67 20.55
N ASP A 299 -13.08 -7.13 21.45
CA ASP A 299 -12.94 -6.45 22.72
C ASP A 299 -12.03 -5.21 22.59
N ILE A 300 -10.87 -5.32 21.94
CA ILE A 300 -9.98 -4.17 21.73
C ILE A 300 -10.51 -3.28 20.60
N LEU A 301 -10.61 -3.79 19.37
CA LEU A 301 -10.91 -2.96 18.19
C LEU A 301 -12.30 -2.31 18.29
N ARG A 302 -13.36 -3.10 18.54
CA ARG A 302 -14.73 -2.59 18.49
C ARG A 302 -15.21 -1.99 19.80
N LYS A 303 -15.00 -2.66 20.95
CA LYS A 303 -15.54 -2.17 22.24
C LYS A 303 -14.65 -1.08 22.83
N GLU A 304 -13.34 -1.32 22.94
CA GLU A 304 -12.43 -0.36 23.58
C GLU A 304 -12.18 0.88 22.69
N TRP A 305 -11.86 0.69 21.39
CA TRP A 305 -11.55 1.80 20.50
C TRP A 305 -12.77 2.37 19.77
N GLY A 306 -13.91 1.68 19.82
CA GLY A 306 -15.16 2.15 19.25
C GLY A 306 -15.22 2.07 17.72
N PHE A 307 -14.44 1.17 17.08
CA PHE A 307 -14.46 0.99 15.65
C PHE A 307 -15.83 0.48 15.14
N LYS A 308 -16.43 1.20 14.20
CA LYS A 308 -17.77 0.92 13.65
C LYS A 308 -17.76 0.55 12.16
N GLY A 309 -16.59 0.56 11.53
CA GLY A 309 -16.45 0.28 10.12
C GLY A 309 -16.43 -1.20 9.78
N ILE A 310 -16.06 -1.54 8.55
CA ILE A 310 -15.96 -2.91 8.06
C ILE A 310 -14.61 -3.50 8.51
N LEU A 311 -14.64 -4.70 9.07
CA LEU A 311 -13.46 -5.52 9.30
C LEU A 311 -13.35 -6.53 8.16
N VAL A 312 -12.37 -6.32 7.27
CA VAL A 312 -12.11 -7.23 6.16
C VAL A 312 -11.03 -8.25 6.55
N SER A 313 -11.09 -9.44 5.98
CA SER A 313 -9.97 -10.36 6.07
C SER A 313 -8.80 -9.90 5.20
N ASP A 314 -7.59 -10.32 5.49
CA ASP A 314 -6.54 -10.36 4.49
C ASP A 314 -6.80 -11.50 3.48
N TYR A 315 -6.10 -11.46 2.34
CA TYR A 315 -6.33 -12.39 1.23
C TYR A 315 -6.02 -13.82 1.64
N PHE A 316 -7.00 -14.72 1.50
CA PHE A 316 -6.95 -16.13 1.90
C PHE A 316 -6.78 -16.39 3.41
N ALA A 317 -6.60 -15.38 4.24
CA ALA A 317 -6.24 -15.54 5.63
C ALA A 317 -7.29 -16.26 6.49
N ILE A 318 -8.57 -16.20 6.10
CA ILE A 318 -9.61 -17.05 6.75
C ILE A 318 -9.35 -18.53 6.45
N THR A 319 -9.05 -18.87 5.19
CA THR A 319 -8.77 -20.26 4.82
C THR A 319 -7.47 -20.78 5.41
N ASP A 320 -6.51 -19.86 5.66
CA ASP A 320 -5.23 -20.17 6.26
C ASP A 320 -5.33 -20.63 7.72
N VAL A 321 -6.40 -20.26 8.42
CA VAL A 321 -6.71 -20.84 9.74
C VAL A 321 -6.77 -22.39 9.66
N SER A 322 -7.25 -22.93 8.53
CA SER A 322 -7.26 -24.36 8.27
C SER A 322 -6.00 -24.86 7.54
N THR A 323 -5.59 -24.13 6.47
CA THR A 323 -4.57 -24.64 5.53
C THR A 323 -3.14 -24.38 5.99
N LEU A 324 -2.87 -23.28 6.67
CA LEU A 324 -1.56 -22.87 7.16
C LEU A 324 -1.41 -23.08 8.68
N HIS A 325 -2.29 -22.48 9.48
CA HIS A 325 -2.24 -22.55 10.95
C HIS A 325 -2.72 -23.90 11.51
N LYS A 326 -3.46 -24.71 10.74
CA LYS A 326 -3.95 -26.06 11.13
C LYS A 326 -4.85 -26.07 12.38
N ILE A 327 -5.57 -24.96 12.64
CA ILE A 327 -6.44 -24.81 13.82
C ILE A 327 -7.79 -25.52 13.59
N THR A 328 -8.32 -25.47 12.36
CA THR A 328 -9.61 -26.10 12.03
C THR A 328 -9.44 -27.21 10.99
N PRO A 329 -10.32 -28.25 10.99
CA PRO A 329 -10.26 -29.33 10.02
C PRO A 329 -10.74 -28.93 8.62
N SER A 330 -11.41 -27.77 8.47
CA SER A 330 -11.98 -27.32 7.21
C SER A 330 -12.01 -25.80 7.09
N LYS A 331 -12.03 -25.31 5.85
CA LYS A 331 -12.24 -23.90 5.52
C LYS A 331 -13.61 -23.39 6.01
N ASP A 332 -14.64 -24.25 6.00
CA ASP A 332 -15.98 -23.91 6.47
C ASP A 332 -16.01 -23.58 7.97
N GLU A 333 -15.32 -24.39 8.77
CA GLU A 333 -15.17 -24.14 10.21
C GLU A 333 -14.30 -22.90 10.49
N ALA A 334 -13.24 -22.70 9.72
CA ALA A 334 -12.44 -21.47 9.76
C ALA A 334 -13.29 -20.22 9.50
N GLY A 335 -14.15 -20.27 8.47
CA GLY A 335 -15.10 -19.20 8.15
C GLY A 335 -16.08 -18.91 9.29
N LEU A 336 -16.66 -19.97 9.90
CA LEU A 336 -17.52 -19.82 11.06
C LEU A 336 -16.82 -19.13 12.23
N LEU A 337 -15.59 -19.56 12.55
CA LEU A 337 -14.81 -18.97 13.65
C LEU A 337 -14.44 -17.50 13.36
N ALA A 338 -14.01 -17.18 12.14
CA ALA A 338 -13.69 -15.82 11.73
C ALA A 338 -14.91 -14.89 11.79
N PHE A 339 -16.07 -15.33 11.30
CA PHE A 339 -17.32 -14.58 11.43
C PHE A 339 -17.69 -14.33 12.90
N LYS A 340 -17.59 -15.37 13.74
CA LYS A 340 -17.84 -15.27 15.19
C LYS A 340 -16.82 -14.38 15.91
N ALA A 341 -15.60 -14.29 15.43
CA ALA A 341 -14.58 -13.38 15.94
C ALA A 341 -14.82 -11.93 15.52
N GLY A 342 -15.61 -11.66 14.47
CA GLY A 342 -16.04 -10.32 14.09
C GLY A 342 -15.56 -9.84 12.72
N VAL A 343 -15.02 -10.72 11.87
CA VAL A 343 -14.74 -10.43 10.46
C VAL A 343 -16.06 -10.26 9.71
N ASP A 344 -16.20 -9.18 8.93
CA ASP A 344 -17.42 -8.81 8.23
C ASP A 344 -17.43 -9.28 6.77
N MET A 345 -16.28 -9.28 6.13
CA MET A 345 -16.13 -9.61 4.70
C MET A 345 -14.88 -10.45 4.48
N GLU A 346 -15.04 -11.55 3.76
CA GLU A 346 -13.92 -12.37 3.32
C GLU A 346 -13.36 -11.89 1.99
N THR A 347 -12.04 -11.74 1.92
CA THR A 347 -11.28 -11.45 0.71
C THR A 347 -10.26 -12.58 0.43
N PRO A 348 -9.88 -12.82 -0.82
CA PRO A 348 -10.35 -12.17 -2.05
C PRO A 348 -11.59 -12.83 -2.68
N ASP A 349 -11.92 -14.06 -2.29
CA ASP A 349 -13.05 -14.86 -2.75
C ASP A 349 -13.71 -15.58 -1.54
N PRO A 350 -15.00 -15.94 -1.58
CA PRO A 350 -15.73 -16.39 -0.39
C PRO A 350 -15.53 -17.88 -0.09
N ASP A 351 -14.34 -18.34 0.15
CA ASP A 351 -14.02 -19.75 0.42
C ASP A 351 -14.51 -20.21 1.79
N GLY A 352 -14.20 -19.47 2.85
CA GLY A 352 -14.64 -19.74 4.22
C GLY A 352 -16.09 -19.28 4.46
N PHE A 353 -16.50 -18.14 3.87
CA PHE A 353 -17.84 -17.61 4.03
C PHE A 353 -18.88 -18.20 3.06
N LYS A 354 -18.47 -19.08 2.18
CA LYS A 354 -19.34 -19.73 1.18
C LYS A 354 -20.60 -20.35 1.79
N ASN A 355 -20.49 -20.92 2.98
CA ASN A 355 -21.56 -21.65 3.65
C ASN A 355 -22.22 -20.85 4.80
N LEU A 356 -22.02 -19.53 4.92
CA LEU A 356 -22.65 -18.72 5.99
C LEU A 356 -24.17 -18.90 6.04
N LYS A 357 -24.83 -19.04 4.89
CA LYS A 357 -26.28 -19.35 4.84
C LYS A 357 -26.63 -20.60 5.64
N GLN A 358 -25.86 -21.68 5.50
CA GLN A 358 -26.12 -22.93 6.21
C GLN A 358 -25.87 -22.80 7.71
N HIS A 359 -24.87 -22.00 8.10
CA HIS A 359 -24.62 -21.71 9.51
C HIS A 359 -25.75 -20.88 10.13
N VAL A 360 -26.39 -20.00 9.37
CA VAL A 360 -27.59 -19.27 9.83
C VAL A 360 -28.78 -20.23 9.95
N LEU A 361 -29.06 -21.07 8.94
CA LEU A 361 -30.17 -22.00 8.94
C LEU A 361 -30.06 -23.05 10.05
N SER A 362 -28.84 -23.46 10.40
CA SER A 362 -28.55 -24.39 11.50
C SER A 362 -28.49 -23.74 12.88
N GLY A 363 -28.66 -22.42 12.99
CA GLY A 363 -28.62 -21.67 14.25
C GLY A 363 -27.22 -21.45 14.82
N LYS A 364 -26.14 -21.83 14.11
CA LYS A 364 -24.75 -21.53 14.51
C LYS A 364 -24.44 -20.05 14.46
N ILE A 365 -25.06 -19.33 13.52
CA ILE A 365 -25.04 -17.86 13.41
C ILE A 365 -26.48 -17.39 13.53
N SER A 366 -26.78 -16.42 14.39
CA SER A 366 -28.09 -15.80 14.44
C SER A 366 -28.30 -14.83 13.27
N VAL A 367 -29.57 -14.69 12.83
CA VAL A 367 -29.92 -13.66 11.80
C VAL A 367 -29.48 -12.27 12.27
N LYS A 368 -29.57 -11.98 13.56
CA LYS A 368 -29.15 -10.71 14.14
C LYS A 368 -27.65 -10.45 13.95
N GLU A 369 -26.78 -11.44 14.17
CA GLU A 369 -25.33 -11.31 13.94
C GLU A 369 -25.03 -11.01 12.48
N LEU A 370 -25.71 -11.69 11.54
CA LEU A 370 -25.58 -11.42 10.11
C LEU A 370 -26.08 -10.01 9.76
N ASP A 371 -27.22 -9.59 10.32
CA ASP A 371 -27.80 -8.28 10.10
C ASP A 371 -26.88 -7.14 10.57
N GLU A 372 -26.16 -7.32 11.68
CA GLU A 372 -25.16 -6.37 12.16
C GLU A 372 -24.00 -6.22 11.18
N VAL A 373 -23.50 -7.33 10.61
CA VAL A 373 -22.45 -7.33 9.57
C VAL A 373 -22.93 -6.62 8.31
N VAL A 374 -24.08 -7.03 7.77
CA VAL A 374 -24.62 -6.47 6.53
C VAL A 374 -24.93 -4.99 6.69
N THR A 375 -25.41 -4.56 7.88
CA THR A 375 -25.66 -3.13 8.16
C THR A 375 -24.38 -2.31 7.98
N ARG A 376 -23.23 -2.75 8.50
CA ARG A 376 -21.96 -2.02 8.32
C ARG A 376 -21.56 -1.88 6.85
N ILE A 377 -21.72 -2.94 6.07
CA ILE A 377 -21.42 -2.94 4.63
C ILE A 377 -22.37 -1.99 3.88
N LEU A 378 -23.67 -2.04 4.14
CA LEU A 378 -24.64 -1.14 3.51
C LEU A 378 -24.39 0.33 3.88
N VAL A 379 -24.10 0.63 5.15
CA VAL A 379 -23.77 1.98 5.60
C VAL A 379 -22.53 2.51 4.85
N ALA A 380 -21.50 1.67 4.65
CA ALA A 380 -20.33 2.07 3.85
C ALA A 380 -20.71 2.38 2.39
N LYS A 381 -21.50 1.54 1.74
CA LYS A 381 -21.99 1.78 0.37
C LYS A 381 -22.81 3.08 0.25
N PHE A 382 -23.65 3.40 1.26
CA PHE A 382 -24.39 4.67 1.29
C PHE A 382 -23.47 5.86 1.51
N ARG A 383 -22.51 5.76 2.43
CA ARG A 383 -21.50 6.82 2.67
C ARG A 383 -20.63 7.10 1.44
N LEU A 384 -20.32 6.09 0.65
CA LEU A 384 -19.61 6.21 -0.64
C LEU A 384 -20.46 6.82 -1.76
N GLY A 385 -21.75 7.06 -1.53
CA GLY A 385 -22.67 7.63 -2.51
C GLY A 385 -23.06 6.69 -3.64
N LEU A 386 -22.81 5.38 -3.53
CA LEU A 386 -23.01 4.41 -4.60
C LEU A 386 -24.46 4.26 -5.05
N PHE A 387 -25.43 4.48 -4.14
CA PHE A 387 -26.85 4.44 -4.46
C PHE A 387 -27.36 5.72 -5.14
N ASP A 388 -26.61 6.81 -5.04
CA ASP A 388 -27.02 8.13 -5.50
C ASP A 388 -26.33 8.54 -6.81
N ASP A 389 -25.09 8.07 -6.99
CA ASP A 389 -24.27 8.32 -8.18
C ASP A 389 -23.30 7.12 -8.39
N PRO A 390 -23.81 6.00 -8.95
CA PRO A 390 -23.04 4.76 -9.06
C PRO A 390 -22.02 4.74 -10.19
N TYR A 391 -22.07 5.69 -11.13
CA TYR A 391 -21.27 5.67 -12.35
C TYR A 391 -20.13 6.67 -12.32
N VAL A 392 -19.13 6.46 -13.19
CA VAL A 392 -17.99 7.36 -13.39
C VAL A 392 -17.92 7.84 -14.84
N ASP A 393 -17.21 8.95 -15.07
CA ASP A 393 -16.99 9.51 -16.40
C ASP A 393 -15.70 8.95 -17.01
N PRO A 394 -15.77 8.15 -18.09
CA PRO A 394 -14.58 7.58 -18.73
C PRO A 394 -13.61 8.62 -19.32
N ASP A 395 -14.11 9.74 -19.84
CA ASP A 395 -13.26 10.79 -20.39
C ASP A 395 -12.52 11.54 -19.27
N LYS A 396 -13.17 11.75 -18.12
CA LYS A 396 -12.51 12.28 -16.93
C LYS A 396 -11.42 11.33 -16.43
N ALA A 397 -11.65 10.02 -16.43
CA ALA A 397 -10.63 9.04 -16.03
C ALA A 397 -9.36 9.16 -16.88
N GLU A 398 -9.49 9.28 -18.21
CA GLU A 398 -8.36 9.47 -19.13
C GLU A 398 -7.58 10.77 -18.87
N GLN A 399 -8.27 11.84 -18.48
CA GLN A 399 -7.65 13.15 -18.21
C GLN A 399 -6.93 13.22 -16.87
N VAL A 400 -7.49 12.56 -15.84
CA VAL A 400 -7.02 12.67 -14.45
C VAL A 400 -5.84 11.74 -14.18
N VAL A 401 -5.89 10.50 -14.69
CA VAL A 401 -4.91 9.46 -14.35
C VAL A 401 -3.58 9.71 -15.06
N GLY A 402 -2.48 9.72 -14.28
CA GLY A 402 -1.13 9.93 -14.80
C GLY A 402 -0.90 11.31 -15.39
N SER A 403 -1.67 12.33 -14.96
CA SER A 403 -1.57 13.70 -15.49
C SER A 403 -0.23 14.36 -15.15
N GLN A 404 0.16 15.37 -15.93
CA GLN A 404 1.39 16.14 -15.70
C GLN A 404 1.42 16.78 -14.30
N GLN A 405 0.28 17.24 -13.80
CA GLN A 405 0.18 17.81 -12.46
C GLN A 405 0.54 16.77 -11.38
N LYS A 406 0.09 15.54 -11.53
CA LYS A 406 0.37 14.46 -10.56
C LYS A 406 1.83 13.99 -10.65
N ARG A 407 2.42 14.00 -11.85
CA ARG A 407 3.85 13.78 -12.03
C ARG A 407 4.70 14.82 -11.29
N ALA A 408 4.31 16.09 -11.29
CA ALA A 408 4.99 17.13 -10.53
C ALA A 408 4.95 16.86 -9.01
N VAL A 409 3.83 16.32 -8.49
CA VAL A 409 3.73 15.88 -7.08
C VAL A 409 4.62 14.66 -6.83
N ALA A 410 4.70 13.71 -7.76
CA ALA A 410 5.60 12.55 -7.65
C ALA A 410 7.08 12.97 -7.62
N TYR A 411 7.49 13.94 -8.44
CA TYR A 411 8.83 14.52 -8.39
C TYR A 411 9.12 15.20 -7.04
N LYS A 412 8.20 16.03 -6.55
CA LYS A 412 8.31 16.65 -5.22
C LYS A 412 8.44 15.60 -4.12
N ALA A 413 7.62 14.56 -4.17
CA ALA A 413 7.70 13.45 -3.22
C ALA A 413 9.05 12.73 -3.28
N ALA A 414 9.58 12.47 -4.48
CA ALA A 414 10.88 11.86 -4.67
C ALA A 414 12.02 12.71 -4.08
N THR A 415 11.97 14.05 -4.28
CA THR A 415 12.99 14.96 -3.73
C THR A 415 12.98 15.04 -2.21
N GLU A 416 11.78 15.03 -1.57
CA GLU A 416 11.66 15.08 -0.11
C GLU A 416 11.93 13.72 0.58
N SER A 417 11.93 12.62 -0.18
CA SER A 417 12.19 11.27 0.34
C SER A 417 13.66 10.90 0.45
N MET A 418 14.56 11.61 -0.23
CA MET A 418 15.99 11.29 -0.22
C MET A 418 16.66 11.70 1.09
N VAL A 419 17.51 10.81 1.63
CA VAL A 419 18.23 11.04 2.89
C VAL A 419 19.73 11.07 2.64
N LEU A 420 20.37 12.20 2.85
CA LEU A 420 21.84 12.34 2.79
C LEU A 420 22.43 11.72 4.07
N LEU A 421 23.01 10.53 3.95
CA LEU A 421 23.55 9.78 5.10
C LEU A 421 24.95 10.25 5.50
N LYS A 422 25.78 10.59 4.53
CA LYS A 422 27.18 11.01 4.71
C LYS A 422 27.54 12.05 3.66
N ASN A 423 28.32 13.09 4.04
CA ASN A 423 28.83 14.10 3.11
C ASN A 423 30.12 14.74 3.65
N GLU A 424 31.24 14.02 3.59
CA GLU A 424 32.54 14.49 4.07
C GLU A 424 33.07 15.60 3.17
N ASN A 425 33.58 16.65 3.79
CA ASN A 425 34.21 17.80 3.11
C ASN A 425 33.28 18.48 2.07
N ASN A 426 31.94 18.39 2.27
CA ASN A 426 30.95 18.90 1.31
C ASN A 426 31.18 18.35 -0.10
N PHE A 427 31.43 17.03 -0.21
CA PHE A 427 31.65 16.36 -1.49
C PHE A 427 30.47 16.54 -2.44
N LEU A 428 29.26 16.42 -1.94
CA LEU A 428 28.04 16.80 -2.63
C LEU A 428 27.57 18.19 -2.18
N PRO A 429 26.97 19.00 -3.05
CA PRO A 429 26.69 18.73 -4.47
C PRO A 429 27.96 18.82 -5.34
N LEU A 430 27.94 18.09 -6.46
CA LEU A 430 29.03 18.17 -7.43
C LEU A 430 28.99 19.48 -8.23
N ASP A 431 30.19 20.07 -8.45
CA ASP A 431 30.33 21.22 -9.35
C ASP A 431 30.42 20.74 -10.81
N ARG A 432 29.30 20.79 -11.52
CA ARG A 432 29.20 20.35 -12.93
C ARG A 432 30.15 21.12 -13.88
N THR A 433 30.59 22.32 -13.53
CA THR A 433 31.50 23.09 -14.38
C THR A 433 32.89 22.52 -14.43
N ARG A 434 33.22 21.66 -13.48
CA ARG A 434 34.57 20.99 -13.36
C ARG A 434 34.54 19.56 -13.91
N ILE A 435 33.41 19.04 -14.33
CA ILE A 435 33.26 17.64 -14.75
C ILE A 435 33.09 17.59 -16.27
N LYS A 436 34.01 16.92 -16.95
CA LYS A 436 33.95 16.64 -18.38
C LYS A 436 33.36 15.26 -18.66
N THR A 437 33.72 14.30 -17.80
CA THR A 437 33.28 12.90 -17.93
C THR A 437 32.81 12.36 -16.59
N ILE A 438 31.61 11.85 -16.52
CA ILE A 438 31.04 11.20 -15.34
C ILE A 438 30.67 9.75 -15.65
N ALA A 439 30.95 8.83 -14.72
CA ALA A 439 30.56 7.43 -14.85
C ALA A 439 29.43 7.08 -13.87
N PHE A 440 28.34 6.58 -14.39
CA PHE A 440 27.22 5.98 -13.64
C PHE A 440 27.44 4.46 -13.61
N ILE A 441 27.77 3.93 -12.45
CA ILE A 441 28.16 2.52 -12.27
C ILE A 441 27.23 1.85 -11.26
N GLY A 442 26.75 0.69 -11.60
CA GLY A 442 25.97 -0.15 -10.68
C GLY A 442 24.66 -0.66 -11.26
N PRO A 443 24.06 -1.67 -10.60
CA PRO A 443 22.87 -2.38 -11.10
C PRO A 443 21.62 -1.49 -11.24
N ASN A 444 21.58 -0.39 -10.50
CA ASN A 444 20.42 0.51 -10.43
C ASN A 444 20.59 1.81 -11.22
N ALA A 445 21.74 2.04 -11.87
CA ALA A 445 22.02 3.27 -12.60
C ALA A 445 21.06 3.51 -13.78
N ASP A 446 20.64 2.45 -14.47
CA ASP A 446 19.74 2.48 -15.65
C ASP A 446 18.33 1.97 -15.33
N LYS A 447 17.96 1.85 -14.05
CA LYS A 447 16.67 1.35 -13.62
C LYS A 447 15.79 2.46 -13.04
N CYS A 448 14.53 2.43 -13.39
CA CYS A 448 13.48 3.15 -12.69
C CYS A 448 12.83 2.18 -11.70
N LEU A 449 13.17 2.30 -10.42
CA LEU A 449 12.71 1.41 -9.37
C LEU A 449 11.43 1.94 -8.73
N LEU A 450 10.36 1.16 -8.83
CA LEU A 450 9.02 1.54 -8.41
C LEU A 450 8.65 0.97 -7.04
N GLY A 451 9.17 -0.21 -6.65
CA GLY A 451 8.80 -0.94 -5.44
C GLY A 451 7.65 -1.92 -5.64
N GLY A 452 7.28 -2.64 -4.60
CA GLY A 452 6.14 -3.56 -4.59
C GLY A 452 4.80 -2.83 -4.70
N TYR A 453 3.74 -3.52 -5.13
CA TYR A 453 2.40 -2.95 -5.31
C TYR A 453 2.35 -1.70 -6.19
N SER A 454 3.25 -1.61 -7.18
CA SER A 454 3.41 -0.44 -8.04
C SER A 454 2.42 -0.40 -9.18
N SER A 455 2.11 0.81 -9.63
CA SER A 455 1.48 1.06 -10.92
C SER A 455 2.43 0.69 -12.07
N LYS A 456 1.91 0.74 -13.30
CA LYS A 456 2.72 0.77 -14.53
C LYS A 456 2.55 2.16 -15.15
N PRO A 457 3.32 3.16 -14.71
CA PRO A 457 3.12 4.55 -15.09
C PRO A 457 3.43 4.77 -16.58
N ARG A 458 2.87 5.84 -17.17
CA ARG A 458 3.12 6.21 -18.58
C ARG A 458 4.58 6.57 -18.85
N VAL A 459 5.26 7.09 -17.84
CA VAL A 459 6.67 7.51 -17.89
C VAL A 459 7.38 7.04 -16.64
N CYS A 460 8.57 6.52 -16.80
CA CYS A 460 9.41 6.07 -15.70
C CYS A 460 10.87 6.39 -16.04
N ILE A 461 11.54 7.20 -15.22
CA ILE A 461 12.83 7.80 -15.53
C ILE A 461 13.92 7.20 -14.65
N SER A 462 14.92 6.56 -15.27
CA SER A 462 16.13 6.11 -14.57
C SER A 462 17.11 7.27 -14.31
N PRO A 463 18.06 7.12 -13.36
CA PRO A 463 19.12 8.10 -13.19
C PRO A 463 19.93 8.36 -14.47
N LEU A 464 20.18 7.30 -15.24
CA LEU A 464 20.92 7.39 -16.50
C LEU A 464 20.15 8.16 -17.58
N ASP A 465 18.83 7.95 -17.68
CA ASP A 465 18.00 8.71 -18.60
C ASP A 465 17.96 10.19 -18.20
N ALA A 466 17.77 10.47 -16.91
CA ALA A 466 17.71 11.83 -16.38
C ALA A 466 18.99 12.63 -16.64
N ILE A 467 20.17 12.04 -16.38
CA ILE A 467 21.43 12.77 -16.60
C ILE A 467 21.69 12.97 -18.09
N ARG A 468 21.39 12.00 -18.95
CA ARG A 468 21.51 12.11 -20.40
C ARG A 468 20.62 13.19 -20.97
N GLU A 469 19.39 13.26 -20.51
CA GLU A 469 18.43 14.28 -20.97
C GLU A 469 18.87 15.68 -20.53
N LYS A 470 19.25 15.85 -19.26
CA LYS A 470 19.59 17.18 -18.70
C LYS A 470 20.97 17.69 -19.14
N TYR A 471 21.96 16.82 -19.17
CA TYR A 471 23.39 17.24 -19.26
C TYR A 471 24.20 16.49 -20.33
N GLY A 472 23.61 15.58 -21.09
CA GLY A 472 24.33 14.78 -22.08
C GLY A 472 24.92 15.56 -23.26
N LYS A 473 24.59 16.87 -23.41
CA LYS A 473 25.23 17.78 -24.38
C LYS A 473 26.52 18.40 -23.85
N ASP A 474 26.64 18.52 -22.53
CA ASP A 474 27.71 19.26 -21.86
C ASP A 474 28.70 18.33 -21.15
N ILE A 475 28.26 17.17 -20.70
CA ILE A 475 29.04 16.18 -19.96
C ILE A 475 29.05 14.86 -20.71
N ASN A 476 30.22 14.25 -20.87
CA ASN A 476 30.36 12.88 -21.40
C ASN A 476 29.91 11.88 -20.34
N ILE A 477 28.85 11.10 -20.61
CA ILE A 477 28.23 10.20 -19.66
C ILE A 477 28.57 8.76 -20.02
N LEU A 478 29.35 8.12 -19.14
CA LEU A 478 29.69 6.71 -19.21
C LEU A 478 28.79 5.88 -18.32
N TYR A 479 28.54 4.64 -18.71
CA TYR A 479 27.70 3.70 -17.96
C TYR A 479 28.26 2.29 -17.96
N ALA A 480 28.17 1.62 -16.81
CA ALA A 480 28.33 0.17 -16.70
C ALA A 480 27.42 -0.41 -15.62
N GLU A 481 26.78 -1.55 -15.90
CA GLU A 481 25.93 -2.28 -14.91
C GLU A 481 26.76 -2.74 -13.69
N GLY A 482 28.05 -3.06 -13.89
CA GLY A 482 28.97 -3.52 -12.85
C GLY A 482 28.63 -4.90 -12.28
N VAL A 483 27.44 -5.06 -11.76
CA VAL A 483 26.87 -6.35 -11.34
C VAL A 483 25.40 -6.43 -11.69
N ARG A 484 24.92 -7.65 -11.96
CA ARG A 484 23.50 -7.96 -12.03
C ARG A 484 23.08 -8.62 -10.73
N LEU A 485 21.95 -8.18 -10.12
CA LEU A 485 21.48 -8.68 -8.82
C LEU A 485 20.81 -10.04 -8.96
N THR A 486 19.80 -10.13 -9.81
CA THR A 486 18.93 -11.28 -9.96
C THR A 486 18.79 -11.69 -11.43
N ASP A 487 18.41 -12.95 -11.67
CA ASP A 487 18.12 -13.48 -13.02
C ASP A 487 16.90 -12.80 -13.65
N LYS A 488 15.97 -12.33 -12.82
CA LYS A 488 14.74 -11.64 -13.20
C LYS A 488 14.50 -10.46 -12.26
N ASN A 489 13.94 -9.38 -12.78
CA ASN A 489 13.30 -8.36 -11.97
C ASN A 489 11.81 -8.39 -12.24
N ASN A 490 11.09 -9.24 -11.52
CA ASN A 490 9.65 -9.41 -11.62
C ASN A 490 9.06 -9.69 -10.24
N TRP A 491 8.38 -8.70 -9.69
CA TRP A 491 7.77 -8.78 -8.37
C TRP A 491 6.76 -9.94 -8.23
N PHE A 492 6.11 -10.36 -9.32
CA PHE A 492 5.15 -11.47 -9.33
C PHE A 492 5.77 -12.86 -9.56
N ALA A 493 7.06 -12.95 -9.84
CA ALA A 493 7.67 -14.25 -10.06
C ALA A 493 7.80 -15.02 -8.75
N ASP A 494 7.34 -16.27 -8.70
CA ASP A 494 7.42 -17.13 -7.51
C ASP A 494 8.86 -17.35 -7.06
N THR A 495 9.76 -17.62 -7.99
CA THR A 495 11.17 -17.91 -7.70
C THR A 495 12.08 -16.88 -8.37
N ILE A 496 12.97 -16.29 -7.60
CA ILE A 496 14.02 -15.37 -8.02
C ILE A 496 15.36 -15.97 -7.61
N ASN A 497 16.31 -16.02 -8.54
CA ASN A 497 17.68 -16.47 -8.27
C ASN A 497 18.63 -15.29 -8.36
N LEU A 498 19.73 -15.36 -7.60
CA LEU A 498 20.85 -14.43 -7.82
C LEU A 498 21.42 -14.65 -9.23
N ALA A 499 21.85 -13.58 -9.89
CA ALA A 499 22.52 -13.68 -11.18
C ALA A 499 23.88 -14.41 -11.06
N ASP A 500 24.36 -14.96 -12.16
CA ASP A 500 25.62 -15.75 -12.17
C ASP A 500 26.81 -14.93 -11.68
N ARG A 501 27.54 -15.47 -10.71
CA ARG A 501 28.67 -14.80 -10.09
C ARG A 501 29.85 -14.60 -11.05
N LYS A 502 30.14 -15.56 -11.93
CA LYS A 502 31.26 -15.45 -12.88
C LYS A 502 31.02 -14.37 -13.92
N GLU A 503 29.77 -14.23 -14.36
CA GLU A 503 29.39 -13.13 -15.24
C GLU A 503 29.51 -11.78 -14.52
N ASN A 504 29.18 -11.71 -13.24
CA ASN A 504 29.37 -10.49 -12.46
C ASN A 504 30.86 -10.14 -12.29
N ASP A 505 31.75 -11.11 -12.11
CA ASP A 505 33.18 -10.86 -12.06
C ASP A 505 33.71 -10.24 -13.38
N GLN A 506 33.12 -10.61 -14.52
CA GLN A 506 33.43 -9.98 -15.80
C GLN A 506 32.87 -8.56 -15.89
N ARG A 507 31.61 -8.35 -15.48
CA ARG A 507 30.97 -7.02 -15.46
C ARG A 507 31.72 -6.04 -14.56
N ILE A 508 32.25 -6.50 -13.42
CA ILE A 508 33.08 -5.67 -12.53
C ILE A 508 34.35 -5.20 -13.26
N ARG A 509 35.05 -6.10 -13.96
CA ARG A 509 36.24 -5.70 -14.73
C ARG A 509 35.94 -4.66 -15.80
N GLU A 510 34.82 -4.84 -16.54
CA GLU A 510 34.37 -3.89 -17.55
C GLU A 510 33.99 -2.54 -16.92
N ALA A 511 33.35 -2.54 -15.77
CA ALA A 511 32.97 -1.33 -15.03
C ALA A 511 34.22 -0.56 -14.54
N VAL A 512 35.27 -1.26 -14.10
CA VAL A 512 36.55 -0.68 -13.70
C VAL A 512 37.23 0.04 -14.87
N GLU A 513 37.24 -0.57 -16.05
CA GLU A 513 37.86 0.05 -17.25
C GLU A 513 37.07 1.30 -17.71
N ILE A 514 35.75 1.29 -17.57
CA ILE A 514 34.90 2.46 -17.85
C ILE A 514 35.15 3.55 -16.80
N ALA A 515 35.17 3.20 -15.53
CA ALA A 515 35.39 4.13 -14.41
C ALA A 515 36.78 4.84 -14.49
N ARG A 516 37.81 4.18 -15.02
CA ARG A 516 39.14 4.79 -15.26
C ARG A 516 39.10 6.04 -16.16
N GLN A 517 38.11 6.14 -17.03
CA GLN A 517 37.96 7.24 -17.99
C GLN A 517 37.21 8.46 -17.41
N ALA A 518 36.54 8.32 -16.27
CA ALA A 518 35.73 9.36 -15.69
C ALA A 518 36.53 10.31 -14.77
N ASP A 519 36.07 11.55 -14.65
CA ASP A 519 36.54 12.52 -13.64
C ASP A 519 35.91 12.22 -12.26
N VAL A 520 34.65 11.80 -12.28
CA VAL A 520 33.82 11.48 -11.09
C VAL A 520 33.03 10.21 -11.35
N ILE A 521 32.89 9.38 -10.33
CA ILE A 521 32.10 8.15 -10.38
C ILE A 521 30.89 8.27 -9.43
N VAL A 522 29.72 7.87 -9.90
CA VAL A 522 28.51 7.75 -9.10
C VAL A 522 28.10 6.27 -9.08
N LEU A 523 28.18 5.68 -7.89
CA LEU A 523 27.74 4.30 -7.67
C LEU A 523 26.23 4.26 -7.39
N PHE A 524 25.50 3.37 -8.08
CA PHE A 524 24.10 3.08 -7.83
C PHE A 524 23.97 1.62 -7.38
N VAL A 525 23.85 1.41 -6.08
CA VAL A 525 23.87 0.08 -5.44
C VAL A 525 22.63 -0.13 -4.57
N GLY A 526 22.43 -1.34 -4.08
CA GLY A 526 21.35 -1.69 -3.17
C GLY A 526 20.59 -2.93 -3.57
N GLY A 527 19.26 -2.87 -3.56
CA GLY A 527 18.35 -3.94 -3.95
C GLY A 527 17.53 -3.61 -5.18
N ASN A 528 16.61 -4.52 -5.53
CA ASN A 528 15.55 -4.30 -6.49
C ASN A 528 14.23 -4.87 -5.93
N GLU A 529 13.12 -4.65 -6.63
CA GLU A 529 11.78 -5.04 -6.19
C GLU A 529 11.59 -6.56 -6.04
N SER A 530 12.49 -7.36 -6.59
CA SER A 530 12.41 -8.82 -6.51
C SER A 530 13.12 -9.39 -5.29
N MET A 531 13.99 -8.62 -4.64
CA MET A 531 14.83 -9.11 -3.52
C MET A 531 14.16 -8.99 -2.16
N SER A 532 13.39 -7.92 -1.93
CA SER A 532 12.65 -7.68 -0.70
C SER A 532 11.21 -7.35 -1.06
N ARG A 533 10.27 -8.20 -0.64
CA ARG A 533 8.86 -8.12 -1.06
C ARG A 533 7.99 -9.00 -0.19
N GLU A 534 6.67 -8.91 -0.33
CA GLU A 534 5.77 -9.86 0.31
C GLU A 534 6.01 -11.28 -0.21
N GLY A 535 6.18 -12.23 0.72
CA GLY A 535 6.23 -13.66 0.41
C GLY A 535 4.86 -14.29 0.65
N TRP A 536 4.03 -14.46 -0.39
CA TRP A 536 2.66 -14.96 -0.29
C TRP A 536 2.48 -16.46 -0.56
N ALA A 537 3.52 -17.14 -0.99
CA ALA A 537 3.50 -18.58 -1.27
C ALA A 537 4.83 -19.22 -0.91
N THR A 538 4.86 -20.53 -0.75
CA THR A 538 6.03 -21.31 -0.32
C THR A 538 7.29 -21.05 -1.14
N ASN A 539 7.14 -20.80 -2.43
CA ASN A 539 8.24 -20.51 -3.37
C ASN A 539 8.35 -19.03 -3.78
N HIS A 540 7.48 -18.17 -3.26
CA HIS A 540 7.55 -16.72 -3.48
C HIS A 540 8.38 -16.08 -2.37
N LEU A 541 9.70 -16.04 -2.59
CA LEU A 541 10.67 -15.54 -1.62
C LEU A 541 10.63 -14.00 -1.54
N GLY A 542 10.85 -13.45 -0.36
CA GLY A 542 10.78 -12.01 -0.13
C GLY A 542 11.49 -11.51 1.12
N ASP A 543 11.57 -12.32 2.17
CA ASP A 543 12.28 -11.97 3.40
C ASP A 543 13.79 -12.10 3.20
N LEU A 544 14.56 -11.24 3.87
CA LEU A 544 16.01 -11.14 3.71
C LEU A 544 16.77 -11.97 4.75
N PRO A 545 17.54 -12.97 4.36
CA PRO A 545 18.42 -13.68 5.29
C PRO A 545 19.63 -12.85 5.73
N THR A 546 20.01 -11.85 4.95
CA THR A 546 21.08 -10.89 5.23
C THR A 546 20.65 -9.49 4.78
N LEU A 547 21.24 -8.48 5.41
CA LEU A 547 21.01 -7.07 5.08
C LEU A 547 22.17 -6.43 4.29
N GLU A 548 23.12 -7.23 3.86
CA GLU A 548 24.29 -6.74 3.11
C GLU A 548 23.97 -6.50 1.63
N LEU A 549 24.86 -5.76 0.97
CA LEU A 549 24.85 -5.61 -0.49
C LEU A 549 25.17 -6.96 -1.14
N LEU A 550 24.18 -7.50 -1.86
CA LEU A 550 24.26 -8.86 -2.41
C LEU A 550 24.98 -8.93 -3.76
N ASN A 551 25.35 -10.16 -4.13
CA ASN A 551 25.78 -10.62 -5.45
C ASN A 551 26.96 -9.85 -6.08
N GLY A 552 28.00 -9.53 -5.27
CA GLY A 552 29.24 -8.91 -5.76
C GLY A 552 29.26 -7.40 -5.72
N GLN A 553 28.24 -6.74 -5.17
CA GLN A 553 28.26 -5.28 -5.05
C GLN A 553 29.38 -4.78 -4.13
N ASN A 554 29.69 -5.48 -3.04
CA ASN A 554 30.80 -5.10 -2.16
C ASN A 554 32.14 -5.16 -2.89
N GLU A 555 32.35 -6.15 -3.77
CA GLU A 555 33.53 -6.25 -4.62
C GLU A 555 33.57 -5.15 -5.67
N LEU A 556 32.44 -4.84 -6.31
CA LEU A 556 32.33 -3.71 -7.22
C LEU A 556 32.75 -2.39 -6.53
N VAL A 557 32.19 -2.12 -5.34
CA VAL A 557 32.53 -0.93 -4.54
C VAL A 557 34.03 -0.89 -4.27
N LYS A 558 34.60 -2.00 -3.80
CA LYS A 558 36.03 -2.12 -3.50
C LYS A 558 36.92 -1.84 -4.72
N GLU A 559 36.65 -2.46 -5.86
CA GLU A 559 37.45 -2.31 -7.07
C GLU A 559 37.34 -0.89 -7.67
N ILE A 560 36.15 -0.29 -7.62
CA ILE A 560 35.91 1.08 -8.10
C ILE A 560 36.64 2.11 -7.18
N THR A 561 36.50 1.97 -5.86
CA THR A 561 37.14 2.91 -4.92
C THR A 561 38.64 2.78 -4.89
N ALA A 562 39.20 1.60 -5.18
CA ALA A 562 40.64 1.38 -5.35
C ALA A 562 41.29 2.20 -6.50
N LEU A 563 40.47 2.74 -7.42
CA LEU A 563 40.95 3.66 -8.46
C LEU A 563 41.39 5.03 -7.92
N GLY A 564 41.04 5.36 -6.68
CA GLY A 564 41.35 6.63 -6.03
C GLY A 564 40.68 7.86 -6.67
N LYS A 565 39.64 7.64 -7.48
CA LYS A 565 38.86 8.72 -8.12
C LYS A 565 37.76 9.26 -7.22
N PRO A 566 37.37 10.54 -7.35
CA PRO A 566 36.20 11.09 -6.66
C PRO A 566 34.96 10.21 -6.89
N THR A 567 34.41 9.66 -5.81
CA THR A 567 33.32 8.68 -5.91
C THR A 567 32.26 8.98 -4.85
N CYS A 568 30.98 8.98 -5.21
CA CYS A 568 29.84 8.98 -4.28
C CYS A 568 28.90 7.81 -4.57
N ALA A 569 27.98 7.53 -3.64
CA ALA A 569 27.04 6.43 -3.78
C ALA A 569 25.59 6.85 -3.52
N PHE A 570 24.71 6.34 -4.36
CA PHE A 570 23.25 6.38 -4.22
C PHE A 570 22.78 4.95 -3.94
N VAL A 571 22.08 4.77 -2.82
CA VAL A 571 21.62 3.46 -2.37
C VAL A 571 20.13 3.36 -2.59
N ASN A 572 19.69 2.39 -3.40
CA ASN A 572 18.28 2.10 -3.63
C ASN A 572 17.90 0.80 -2.90
N SER A 573 16.96 0.86 -1.97
CA SER A 573 16.51 -0.34 -1.26
C SER A 573 15.12 -0.13 -0.67
N GLY A 574 14.34 -1.21 -0.53
CA GLY A 574 13.12 -1.21 0.26
C GLY A 574 13.43 -1.11 1.76
N PRO A 575 14.12 -2.09 2.36
CA PRO A 575 14.56 -2.04 3.74
C PRO A 575 15.89 -1.28 3.90
N PRO A 576 16.26 -0.87 5.14
CA PRO A 576 17.61 -0.40 5.45
C PRO A 576 18.61 -1.54 5.33
N LEU A 577 19.73 -1.30 4.61
CA LEU A 577 20.79 -2.28 4.40
C LEU A 577 22.00 -2.02 5.31
N SER A 578 22.77 -3.08 5.57
CA SER A 578 24.04 -3.02 6.33
C SER A 578 25.18 -2.59 5.41
N ILE A 579 25.27 -1.30 5.16
CA ILE A 579 26.19 -0.69 4.18
C ILE A 579 27.48 -0.11 4.80
N GLY A 580 27.94 -0.65 5.94
CA GLY A 580 29.12 -0.13 6.64
C GLY A 580 30.35 0.01 5.74
N ASN A 581 30.69 -1.02 4.96
CA ASN A 581 31.83 -1.01 4.03
C ASN A 581 31.71 0.09 2.97
N LEU A 582 30.52 0.33 2.43
CA LEU A 582 30.27 1.40 1.46
C LEU A 582 30.50 2.78 2.12
N VAL A 583 29.92 2.98 3.30
CA VAL A 583 30.04 4.24 4.06
C VAL A 583 31.50 4.58 4.40
N GLU A 584 32.32 3.59 4.70
CA GLU A 584 33.75 3.77 4.95
C GLU A 584 34.54 4.07 3.67
N SER A 585 34.08 3.57 2.51
CA SER A 585 34.82 3.62 1.24
C SER A 585 34.62 4.91 0.44
N VAL A 586 33.52 5.66 0.65
CA VAL A 586 33.18 6.85 -0.15
C VAL A 586 32.86 8.07 0.72
N PRO A 587 33.19 9.31 0.29
CA PRO A 587 32.93 10.54 1.05
C PRO A 587 31.49 10.93 1.15
N ALA A 588 30.63 10.49 0.24
CA ALA A 588 29.20 10.84 0.28
C ALA A 588 28.30 9.66 -0.07
N VAL A 589 27.22 9.50 0.71
CA VAL A 589 26.21 8.44 0.55
C VAL A 589 24.81 9.03 0.68
N MET A 590 23.96 8.75 -0.31
CA MET A 590 22.55 9.13 -0.37
C MET A 590 21.68 7.88 -0.32
N GLN A 591 20.76 7.76 0.67
CA GLN A 591 19.71 6.76 0.65
C GLN A 591 18.54 7.28 -0.19
N CYS A 592 18.19 6.54 -1.22
CA CYS A 592 17.17 6.93 -2.18
C CYS A 592 15.90 6.07 -2.11
N TRP A 593 15.86 4.98 -1.34
CA TRP A 593 14.75 4.03 -1.38
C TRP A 593 14.40 3.62 -2.82
N TYR A 594 13.13 3.29 -3.11
CA TYR A 594 12.58 3.26 -4.48
C TYR A 594 11.72 4.52 -4.64
N LEU A 595 12.22 5.49 -5.44
CA LEU A 595 11.67 6.85 -5.51
C LEU A 595 10.50 7.00 -6.48
N GLY A 596 10.02 5.88 -7.07
CA GLY A 596 8.92 5.94 -8.03
C GLY A 596 9.32 6.54 -9.37
N GLN A 597 8.31 6.92 -10.17
CA GLN A 597 8.48 7.22 -11.59
C GLN A 597 9.37 8.43 -11.92
N GLU A 598 9.52 9.39 -11.01
CA GLU A 598 10.33 10.61 -11.18
C GLU A 598 11.68 10.55 -10.43
N GLY A 599 12.01 9.37 -9.89
CA GLY A 599 13.20 9.17 -9.04
C GLY A 599 14.52 9.52 -9.73
N GLY A 600 14.64 9.24 -11.03
CA GLY A 600 15.85 9.56 -11.79
C GLY A 600 16.15 11.06 -11.82
N TYR A 601 15.13 11.88 -12.07
CA TYR A 601 15.30 13.35 -12.03
C TYR A 601 15.67 13.84 -10.63
N ALA A 602 14.98 13.35 -9.60
CA ALA A 602 15.25 13.73 -8.22
C ALA A 602 16.71 13.42 -7.80
N MET A 603 17.21 12.23 -8.16
CA MET A 603 18.60 11.83 -7.85
C MET A 603 19.62 12.70 -8.58
N VAL A 604 19.41 13.01 -9.86
CA VAL A 604 20.33 13.86 -10.63
C VAL A 604 20.31 15.30 -10.12
N ASP A 605 19.15 15.84 -9.74
CA ASP A 605 19.03 17.17 -9.20
C ASP A 605 19.69 17.31 -7.82
N ALA A 606 19.59 16.28 -6.98
CA ALA A 606 20.34 16.21 -5.73
C ALA A 606 21.85 16.10 -5.97
N LEU A 607 22.29 15.32 -6.98
CA LEU A 607 23.71 15.16 -7.31
C LEU A 607 24.40 16.51 -7.60
N PHE A 608 23.70 17.40 -8.29
CA PHE A 608 24.25 18.70 -8.70
C PHE A 608 23.76 19.90 -7.87
N GLY A 609 22.94 19.66 -6.84
CA GLY A 609 22.51 20.68 -5.90
C GLY A 609 21.34 21.55 -6.39
N ASP A 610 20.67 21.16 -7.46
CA ASP A 610 19.40 21.78 -7.90
C ASP A 610 18.29 21.49 -6.88
N VAL A 611 18.44 20.41 -6.10
CA VAL A 611 17.62 20.04 -4.93
C VAL A 611 18.52 19.82 -3.72
N ASN A 612 18.10 20.36 -2.57
CA ASN A 612 18.76 20.12 -1.28
C ASN A 612 18.07 18.96 -0.55
N PRO A 613 18.75 17.85 -0.25
CA PRO A 613 18.20 16.73 0.49
C PRO A 613 17.64 17.15 1.84
N SER A 614 16.41 16.77 2.14
CA SER A 614 15.72 17.14 3.40
C SER A 614 15.26 15.94 4.22
N GLY A 615 15.27 14.75 3.65
CA GLY A 615 14.77 13.54 4.29
C GLY A 615 15.49 13.19 5.58
N LYS A 616 14.78 12.51 6.49
CA LYS A 616 15.27 11.95 7.75
C LYS A 616 14.85 10.50 7.86
N LEU A 617 15.73 9.64 8.32
CA LEU A 617 15.47 8.20 8.41
C LEU A 617 14.25 7.91 9.30
N PRO A 618 13.24 7.18 8.80
CA PRO A 618 12.10 6.71 9.58
C PRO A 618 12.38 5.38 10.28
N ILE A 619 13.56 4.80 10.04
CA ILE A 619 14.01 3.52 10.57
C ILE A 619 15.53 3.52 10.72
N SER A 620 16.04 2.91 11.80
CA SER A 620 17.46 2.78 12.08
C SER A 620 18.13 1.77 11.12
N PHE A 621 19.37 2.06 10.71
CA PHE A 621 20.20 1.19 9.87
C PHE A 621 21.04 0.27 10.74
N PRO A 622 20.85 -1.05 10.70
CA PRO A 622 21.67 -1.99 11.45
C PRO A 622 23.07 -2.15 10.81
N ARG A 623 24.05 -2.53 11.62
CA ARG A 623 25.42 -2.82 11.12
C ARG A 623 25.55 -4.20 10.47
N SER A 624 24.66 -5.11 10.83
CA SER A 624 24.55 -6.47 10.30
C SER A 624 23.19 -7.07 10.64
N ALA A 625 22.81 -8.17 10.03
CA ALA A 625 21.61 -8.93 10.41
C ALA A 625 21.66 -9.39 11.88
N GLY A 626 22.86 -9.69 12.42
CA GLY A 626 23.04 -10.03 13.83
C GLY A 626 22.87 -8.86 14.81
N HIS A 627 22.81 -7.61 14.30
CA HIS A 627 22.54 -6.43 15.12
C HIS A 627 21.05 -6.19 15.38
N VAL A 628 20.15 -6.87 14.68
CA VAL A 628 18.70 -6.74 14.89
C VAL A 628 18.33 -7.34 16.27
N PRO A 629 17.54 -6.60 17.09
CA PRO A 629 16.84 -5.34 16.88
C PRO A 629 17.74 -4.09 17.05
N ALA A 630 17.61 -3.13 16.11
CA ALA A 630 18.42 -1.90 16.08
C ALA A 630 17.62 -0.60 16.30
N TYR A 631 16.31 -0.68 16.57
CA TYR A 631 15.44 0.48 16.75
C TYR A 631 15.84 1.37 17.94
N TYR A 632 15.52 2.67 17.88
CA TYR A 632 16.01 3.66 18.83
C TYR A 632 15.39 3.54 20.24
N ASN A 633 14.13 3.13 20.35
CA ASN A 633 13.37 3.11 21.61
C ASN A 633 13.43 1.77 22.36
N TYR A 634 14.60 1.13 22.37
CA TYR A 634 14.82 -0.08 23.16
C TYR A 634 14.78 0.21 24.66
N LYS A 635 14.38 -0.78 25.47
CA LYS A 635 14.33 -0.64 26.93
C LYS A 635 15.75 -0.52 27.51
N PRO A 636 15.98 0.35 28.54
CA PRO A 636 17.30 0.54 29.15
C PRO A 636 17.90 -0.75 29.71
N SER A 637 17.07 -1.70 30.15
CA SER A 637 17.47 -3.02 30.64
C SER A 637 18.17 -3.91 29.60
N ALA A 638 18.15 -3.54 28.33
CA ALA A 638 18.78 -4.31 27.24
C ALA A 638 20.32 -4.40 27.34
N ARG A 639 20.95 -3.68 28.28
CA ARG A 639 22.41 -3.69 28.53
C ARG A 639 23.26 -3.60 27.27
N ARG A 640 22.88 -2.76 26.33
CA ARG A 640 23.64 -2.52 25.10
C ARG A 640 25.02 -1.96 25.47
N GLY A 641 26.06 -2.48 24.83
CA GLY A 641 27.46 -2.12 25.13
C GLY A 641 28.27 -3.23 25.80
N TYR A 642 27.66 -4.33 26.20
CA TYR A 642 28.35 -5.49 26.76
C TYR A 642 28.72 -6.56 25.73
N ASN A 643 28.55 -6.29 24.43
CA ASN A 643 28.87 -7.22 23.36
C ASN A 643 30.36 -7.15 23.02
N LEU A 644 31.04 -8.27 23.10
CA LEU A 644 32.47 -8.37 22.79
C LEU A 644 32.79 -7.91 21.37
N GLY A 645 33.63 -6.86 21.24
CA GLY A 645 34.13 -6.38 19.96
C GLY A 645 33.10 -5.83 18.98
N PHE A 646 31.87 -5.59 19.44
CA PHE A 646 30.77 -5.15 18.59
C PHE A 646 30.29 -3.75 18.96
N ASN A 647 30.20 -2.85 17.98
CA ASN A 647 29.58 -1.55 18.18
C ASN A 647 28.05 -1.68 18.18
N VAL A 648 27.44 -1.44 19.32
CA VAL A 648 26.00 -1.61 19.52
C VAL A 648 25.15 -0.41 19.05
N SER A 649 25.78 0.69 18.63
CA SER A 649 25.04 1.79 18.02
C SER A 649 24.67 1.43 16.58
N PRO A 650 23.46 1.76 16.11
CA PRO A 650 23.11 1.63 14.70
C PRO A 650 24.15 2.29 13.78
N LEU A 651 24.25 1.86 12.54
CA LEU A 651 25.08 2.53 11.54
C LEU A 651 24.59 3.97 11.32
N PHE A 652 23.28 4.11 11.19
CA PHE A 652 22.57 5.40 11.23
C PHE A 652 21.31 5.24 12.08
N THR A 653 21.01 6.22 12.92
CA THR A 653 19.88 6.19 13.84
C THR A 653 18.60 6.72 13.18
N PHE A 654 17.43 6.33 13.67
CA PHE A 654 16.18 7.01 13.39
C PHE A 654 16.34 8.54 13.51
N GLY A 655 15.77 9.28 12.58
CA GLY A 655 15.88 10.74 12.50
C GLY A 655 17.18 11.28 11.89
N HIS A 656 18.16 10.41 11.56
CA HIS A 656 19.40 10.85 10.89
C HIS A 656 19.11 11.31 9.46
N GLY A 657 19.79 12.38 9.05
CA GLY A 657 19.78 12.93 7.70
C GLY A 657 20.49 14.27 7.68
N LEU A 658 21.43 14.42 6.76
CA LEU A 658 22.17 15.65 6.51
C LEU A 658 21.46 16.50 5.45
N SER A 659 21.99 17.69 5.21
CA SER A 659 21.54 18.64 4.19
C SER A 659 22.76 19.35 3.64
N TYR A 660 22.67 19.97 2.48
CA TYR A 660 23.73 20.84 1.93
C TYR A 660 23.83 22.16 2.69
N THR A 661 22.81 22.52 3.44
CA THR A 661 22.79 23.70 4.31
C THR A 661 23.13 23.32 5.76
N THR A 662 23.63 24.28 6.52
CA THR A 662 23.97 24.14 7.95
C THR A 662 23.07 25.01 8.79
N PHE A 663 22.85 24.58 10.05
CA PHE A 663 22.04 25.31 11.02
C PHE A 663 22.89 25.71 12.21
N GLN A 664 22.74 26.97 12.68
CA GLN A 664 23.35 27.43 13.92
C GLN A 664 22.27 27.58 14.99
N TYR A 665 22.47 26.94 16.13
CA TYR A 665 21.53 27.00 17.25
C TYR A 665 22.09 27.97 18.30
N ALA A 666 21.31 29.00 18.64
CA ALA A 666 21.60 29.85 19.80
C ALA A 666 21.24 29.13 21.11
N ALA A 667 21.82 29.59 22.21
CA ALA A 667 21.45 29.08 23.52
C ALA A 667 19.93 29.30 23.75
N PRO A 668 19.19 28.28 24.27
CA PRO A 668 17.76 28.42 24.53
C PRO A 668 17.51 29.50 25.60
N LYS A 669 16.53 30.37 25.35
CA LYS A 669 16.06 31.35 26.31
C LYS A 669 14.68 30.94 26.81
N LEU A 670 14.52 30.83 28.11
CA LEU A 670 13.23 30.60 28.72
C LEU A 670 12.46 31.93 28.79
N ASN A 671 11.20 31.91 28.42
CA ASN A 671 10.32 33.10 28.51
C ASN A 671 9.79 33.35 29.93
N ALA A 672 10.01 32.40 30.85
CA ALA A 672 9.66 32.51 32.26
C ALA A 672 10.80 31.95 33.10
N ALA A 673 11.05 32.56 34.26
CA ALA A 673 11.88 31.98 35.29
C ALA A 673 11.10 30.85 35.98
N SER A 674 11.49 29.57 35.71
CA SER A 674 11.02 28.31 36.27
C SER A 674 9.51 28.21 36.56
#